data_e13dab7ef861456b2e2da471cf89f677
#
_entry.id   e13dab7ef861456b2e2da471cf89f677
#
_cell.length_a   1.000
_cell.length_b   1.000
_cell.length_c   1.000
_cell.angle_alpha   90.00
_cell.angle_beta   90.00
_cell.angle_gamma   90.00
#
_symmetry.space_group_name_H-M   'P 1'
#
loop_
_entity.id
_entity.type
_entity.pdbx_description
1 polymer ?
#
loop_
_entity_poly.entity_id
_entity_poly.type
_entity_poly.pdbx_seq_one_letter_code
_entity_poly.pdbx_strand_id
1 'polypeptide(L)'
;MQGFSGAEVKMNGAVKVAGKSDGGAVTGLWSWNGGKVEVVEDAQIKAVSDTGNVIGINSNNNGGISSDRALTQIGGNTVIEVAGAGSAAGISCFSNGDVELKGAAAIKATSTKGTSMGISANTGGKVTVDKAVTVHAQSGSGSAYGVYSAGSAEIVFKETAQIVAETGVSNAKETYAVGQGVGVYTAGGKVDFQKGLILDNKGQSYALRAYKSGASIAVNSEGSGSVYLTGNIQAHTSGLLDLNLLTDDSYYEGAATIVSNGQINMKLRNGAFWKVTGNSDLTRLDFGDNAVIDMEQAAGYQKLQTGTLNGDRGTFVLGADISTGQSDTVSIGSSDAKGTYNILVSEVGRRQGDDLHLLLVNDASGEHTFIASDIYRGGIYVYKTEISNENDGGIKWYLESLHNETTEDARSILQTADSMYSSWVLSSDMLQGRLAELKETRAEHGLWARINNGKLRGEAFKNNYQTYQIGYDAAFKDRAGGSMNEWLGGAAFEYAKGNMSYGNGSGEQQTAAVMLYGSKYSQLGDRVDIVLKHGQMKGDIDTFGIAADRRDYKSRATVLSLEYGKRFQREQGVYLEPQAQLLVSHINGEAAVTDYGIRVESEGINSAVGRIGLEVGQKYQRSSAYIKASLLHEFGGRADTVLTLGDETLCDCRDYSGSWWELNLGGELELGRNNDLYFDVARSFGGAFQKQWQINAGVRFSF
;
A
#
# COMPACT_ATOMS: atom_id res chain seq x y z
N MET A 1 -27.79 -36.58 -23.53
CA MET A 1 -27.05 -37.60 -24.36
C MET A 1 -26.54 -38.67 -23.40
N GLN A 2 -26.66 -39.93 -23.78
CA GLN A 2 -26.42 -41.04 -22.87
C GLN A 2 -25.57 -42.14 -23.51
N GLY A 3 -24.56 -42.66 -22.77
CA GLY A 3 -23.83 -43.89 -23.11
C GLY A 3 -24.19 -44.98 -22.06
N PHE A 4 -24.80 -46.06 -22.50
CA PHE A 4 -25.26 -47.16 -21.64
C PHE A 4 -24.43 -48.42 -21.78
N SER A 5 -24.24 -49.15 -20.67
CA SER A 5 -23.84 -50.58 -20.63
C SER A 5 -22.72 -50.93 -21.64
N GLY A 6 -21.57 -50.30 -21.54
CA GLY A 6 -20.40 -50.49 -22.42
C GLY A 6 -20.50 -49.86 -23.81
N ALA A 7 -21.55 -49.09 -24.11
CA ALA A 7 -21.63 -48.33 -25.36
C ALA A 7 -20.74 -47.09 -25.30
N GLU A 8 -20.10 -46.80 -26.41
CA GLU A 8 -19.33 -45.58 -26.61
C GLU A 8 -20.08 -44.58 -27.50
N VAL A 9 -20.17 -43.33 -27.01
CA VAL A 9 -20.70 -42.18 -27.78
C VAL A 9 -19.57 -41.20 -27.95
N LYS A 10 -19.06 -41.04 -29.19
CA LYS A 10 -17.98 -40.13 -29.51
C LYS A 10 -18.47 -39.02 -30.43
N MET A 11 -18.19 -37.79 -30.01
CA MET A 11 -18.50 -36.57 -30.77
C MET A 11 -17.20 -35.88 -31.17
N ASN A 12 -16.94 -35.79 -32.47
CA ASN A 12 -15.67 -35.32 -33.02
C ASN A 12 -15.55 -33.79 -33.10
N GLY A 13 -16.63 -33.06 -32.85
CA GLY A 13 -16.66 -31.58 -32.86
C GLY A 13 -17.16 -31.00 -31.55
N ALA A 14 -17.27 -29.68 -31.48
CA ALA A 14 -17.82 -28.96 -30.33
C ALA A 14 -19.30 -29.30 -30.11
N VAL A 15 -19.71 -29.42 -28.84
CA VAL A 15 -21.04 -29.88 -28.47
C VAL A 15 -21.78 -28.84 -27.65
N LYS A 16 -23.04 -28.59 -28.04
CA LYS A 16 -23.96 -27.78 -27.25
C LYS A 16 -25.15 -28.63 -26.82
N VAL A 17 -25.32 -28.82 -25.50
CA VAL A 17 -26.45 -29.55 -24.90
C VAL A 17 -27.30 -28.55 -24.15
N ALA A 18 -28.60 -28.49 -24.47
CA ALA A 18 -29.57 -27.68 -23.72
C ALA A 18 -30.78 -28.53 -23.35
N GLY A 19 -31.10 -28.57 -22.08
CA GLY A 19 -32.28 -29.26 -21.54
C GLY A 19 -33.10 -28.32 -20.65
N LYS A 20 -34.43 -28.34 -20.83
CA LYS A 20 -35.37 -27.63 -19.96
C LYS A 20 -36.54 -28.56 -19.59
N SER A 21 -37.00 -28.49 -18.32
CA SER A 21 -38.17 -29.16 -17.84
C SER A 21 -38.97 -28.29 -16.87
N ASP A 22 -40.27 -28.31 -16.95
CA ASP A 22 -41.16 -27.58 -16.03
C ASP A 22 -41.41 -28.39 -14.74
N GLY A 23 -41.33 -29.74 -14.79
CA GLY A 23 -41.71 -30.59 -13.68
C GLY A 23 -40.77 -31.73 -13.34
N GLY A 24 -39.78 -32.06 -14.16
CA GLY A 24 -38.93 -33.25 -14.03
C GLY A 24 -37.46 -32.94 -13.83
N ALA A 25 -36.68 -33.98 -13.54
CA ALA A 25 -35.22 -33.87 -13.51
C ALA A 25 -34.62 -33.68 -14.90
N VAL A 26 -33.52 -32.94 -14.99
CA VAL A 26 -32.78 -32.69 -16.26
C VAL A 26 -31.33 -33.11 -16.08
N THR A 27 -30.80 -33.91 -17.02
CA THR A 27 -29.40 -34.29 -17.09
C THR A 27 -28.85 -33.97 -18.49
N GLY A 28 -27.72 -33.26 -18.57
CA GLY A 28 -27.07 -32.89 -19.82
C GLY A 28 -26.34 -34.06 -20.48
N LEU A 29 -25.18 -34.48 -19.98
CA LEU A 29 -24.43 -35.64 -20.40
C LEU A 29 -24.54 -36.76 -19.36
N TRP A 30 -24.69 -38.01 -19.79
CA TRP A 30 -24.80 -39.13 -18.89
C TRP A 30 -24.06 -40.36 -19.42
N SER A 31 -23.03 -40.81 -18.70
CA SER A 31 -22.38 -42.09 -18.87
C SER A 31 -22.81 -43.05 -17.75
N TRP A 32 -23.26 -44.25 -18.09
CA TRP A 32 -23.84 -45.18 -17.15
C TRP A 32 -23.40 -46.61 -17.40
N ASN A 33 -23.06 -47.34 -16.32
CA ASN A 33 -22.81 -48.79 -16.33
C ASN A 33 -21.72 -49.24 -17.31
N GLY A 34 -20.53 -48.65 -17.27
CA GLY A 34 -19.44 -48.91 -18.18
C GLY A 34 -19.57 -48.19 -19.52
N GLY A 35 -20.61 -47.41 -19.72
CA GLY A 35 -20.75 -46.60 -20.94
C GLY A 35 -19.77 -45.41 -20.98
N LYS A 36 -19.34 -45.03 -22.18
CA LYS A 36 -18.42 -43.94 -22.42
C LYS A 36 -19.08 -42.82 -23.21
N VAL A 37 -18.88 -41.57 -22.78
CA VAL A 37 -19.23 -40.35 -23.53
C VAL A 37 -17.95 -39.54 -23.73
N GLU A 38 -17.54 -39.37 -25.00
CA GLU A 38 -16.35 -38.59 -25.39
C GLU A 38 -16.75 -37.41 -26.24
N VAL A 39 -16.37 -36.21 -25.82
CA VAL A 39 -16.42 -34.97 -26.62
C VAL A 39 -14.99 -34.58 -26.95
N VAL A 40 -14.60 -34.56 -28.20
CA VAL A 40 -13.21 -34.31 -28.62
C VAL A 40 -12.84 -32.84 -28.48
N GLU A 41 -13.78 -31.94 -28.74
CA GLU A 41 -13.59 -30.49 -28.65
C GLU A 41 -14.35 -29.89 -27.49
N ASP A 42 -14.79 -28.62 -27.60
CA ASP A 42 -15.47 -27.88 -26.55
C ASP A 42 -16.87 -28.42 -26.24
N ALA A 43 -17.29 -28.29 -24.97
CA ALA A 43 -18.64 -28.62 -24.54
C ALA A 43 -19.32 -27.46 -23.83
N GLN A 44 -20.52 -27.12 -24.28
CA GLN A 44 -21.42 -26.19 -23.59
C GLN A 44 -22.66 -26.93 -23.13
N ILE A 45 -22.90 -27.02 -21.81
CA ILE A 45 -24.00 -27.79 -21.22
C ILE A 45 -24.87 -26.83 -20.41
N LYS A 46 -26.14 -26.73 -20.77
CA LYS A 46 -27.13 -25.94 -20.04
C LYS A 46 -28.33 -26.81 -19.69
N ALA A 47 -28.66 -26.94 -18.39
CA ALA A 47 -29.78 -27.69 -17.92
C ALA A 47 -30.60 -26.88 -16.90
N VAL A 48 -31.89 -26.78 -17.09
CA VAL A 48 -32.81 -25.99 -16.25
C VAL A 48 -34.06 -26.81 -15.89
N SER A 49 -34.49 -26.73 -14.63
CA SER A 49 -35.79 -27.29 -14.24
C SER A 49 -36.50 -26.33 -13.28
N ASP A 50 -37.79 -26.09 -13.50
CA ASP A 50 -38.57 -25.20 -12.66
C ASP A 50 -38.89 -25.79 -11.28
N THR A 51 -38.98 -27.13 -11.17
CA THR A 51 -39.30 -27.81 -9.91
C THR A 51 -38.39 -28.98 -9.56
N GLY A 52 -37.68 -29.57 -10.51
CA GLY A 52 -36.89 -30.78 -10.36
C GLY A 52 -35.40 -30.57 -10.05
N ASN A 53 -34.70 -31.70 -9.96
CA ASN A 53 -33.24 -31.72 -9.83
C ASN A 53 -32.56 -31.54 -11.19
N VAL A 54 -31.37 -30.96 -11.16
CA VAL A 54 -30.62 -30.67 -12.39
C VAL A 54 -29.19 -31.14 -12.28
N ILE A 55 -28.68 -31.83 -13.30
CA ILE A 55 -27.30 -32.31 -13.37
C ILE A 55 -26.73 -31.96 -14.75
N GLY A 56 -25.54 -31.32 -14.79
CA GLY A 56 -24.85 -31.04 -16.04
C GLY A 56 -24.19 -32.29 -16.63
N ILE A 57 -23.26 -32.91 -15.90
CA ILE A 57 -22.60 -34.17 -16.26
C ILE A 57 -22.90 -35.20 -15.15
N ASN A 58 -23.41 -36.35 -15.51
CA ASN A 58 -23.62 -37.48 -14.62
C ASN A 58 -22.82 -38.70 -15.10
N SER A 59 -21.90 -39.20 -14.30
CA SER A 59 -21.13 -40.40 -14.58
C SER A 59 -21.27 -41.39 -13.41
N ASN A 60 -21.86 -42.56 -13.69
CA ASN A 60 -22.07 -43.51 -12.60
C ASN A 60 -22.19 -44.96 -13.08
N ASN A 61 -21.88 -45.89 -12.19
CA ASN A 61 -21.97 -47.33 -12.40
C ASN A 61 -23.04 -48.01 -11.51
N ASN A 62 -24.11 -47.29 -11.21
CA ASN A 62 -25.16 -47.72 -10.27
C ASN A 62 -26.12 -48.79 -10.87
N GLY A 63 -25.62 -49.94 -11.15
CA GLY A 63 -26.40 -51.05 -11.69
C GLY A 63 -25.71 -52.40 -11.54
N GLY A 64 -24.44 -52.40 -11.14
CA GLY A 64 -23.67 -53.59 -10.82
C GLY A 64 -23.45 -54.58 -11.98
N ILE A 65 -23.73 -54.20 -13.23
CA ILE A 65 -23.71 -55.09 -14.40
C ILE A 65 -22.34 -55.09 -15.09
N SER A 66 -21.57 -53.99 -14.99
CA SER A 66 -20.24 -53.89 -15.59
C SER A 66 -19.16 -53.64 -14.54
N SER A 67 -18.04 -54.36 -14.67
CA SER A 67 -16.80 -54.10 -13.96
C SER A 67 -16.09 -52.85 -14.46
N ASP A 68 -16.43 -52.37 -15.66
CA ASP A 68 -15.80 -51.21 -16.30
C ASP A 68 -16.37 -49.90 -15.73
N ARG A 69 -15.52 -48.89 -15.59
CA ARG A 69 -15.93 -47.58 -15.09
C ARG A 69 -16.72 -46.85 -16.15
N ALA A 70 -17.81 -46.23 -15.79
CA ALA A 70 -18.50 -45.28 -16.66
C ALA A 70 -17.60 -44.02 -16.84
N LEU A 71 -17.42 -43.51 -18.05
CA LEU A 71 -16.49 -42.41 -18.34
C LEU A 71 -17.19 -41.30 -19.14
N THR A 72 -17.06 -40.06 -18.67
CA THR A 72 -17.33 -38.89 -19.47
C THR A 72 -16.00 -38.11 -19.63
N GLN A 73 -15.56 -37.95 -20.89
CA GLN A 73 -14.33 -37.20 -21.22
C GLN A 73 -14.63 -36.04 -22.17
N ILE A 74 -14.09 -34.85 -21.85
CA ILE A 74 -14.19 -33.66 -22.69
C ILE A 74 -12.76 -33.15 -23.00
N GLY A 75 -12.40 -33.10 -24.29
CA GLY A 75 -11.07 -32.74 -24.76
C GLY A 75 -10.80 -31.24 -24.78
N GLY A 76 -11.81 -30.45 -25.13
CA GLY A 76 -11.73 -28.98 -25.17
C GLY A 76 -12.25 -28.31 -23.91
N ASN A 77 -12.54 -27.01 -24.02
CA ASN A 77 -13.08 -26.22 -22.91
C ASN A 77 -14.49 -26.63 -22.56
N THR A 78 -14.83 -26.53 -21.29
CA THR A 78 -16.12 -26.99 -20.77
C THR A 78 -16.85 -25.85 -20.08
N VAL A 79 -18.10 -25.57 -20.49
CA VAL A 79 -18.99 -24.63 -19.80
C VAL A 79 -20.23 -25.38 -19.35
N ILE A 80 -20.51 -25.37 -18.05
CA ILE A 80 -21.68 -26.01 -17.44
C ILE A 80 -22.48 -24.98 -16.67
N GLU A 81 -23.74 -24.79 -17.07
CA GLU A 81 -24.71 -23.97 -16.35
C GLU A 81 -25.96 -24.82 -15.99
N VAL A 82 -26.18 -25.02 -14.70
CA VAL A 82 -27.36 -25.73 -14.20
C VAL A 82 -28.16 -24.90 -13.23
N ALA A 83 -29.49 -24.89 -13.35
CA ALA A 83 -30.37 -24.15 -12.47
C ALA A 83 -31.66 -24.92 -12.20
N GLY A 84 -32.02 -25.09 -10.92
CA GLY A 84 -33.23 -25.81 -10.53
C GLY A 84 -33.82 -25.38 -9.22
N ALA A 85 -35.09 -25.68 -8.98
CA ALA A 85 -35.69 -25.48 -7.67
C ALA A 85 -35.32 -26.60 -6.68
N GLY A 86 -35.12 -27.83 -7.16
CA GLY A 86 -34.54 -28.93 -6.42
C GLY A 86 -33.02 -28.85 -6.32
N SER A 87 -32.37 -29.98 -6.11
CA SER A 87 -30.91 -30.01 -6.08
C SER A 87 -30.28 -29.74 -7.46
N ALA A 88 -29.16 -29.00 -7.49
CA ALA A 88 -28.42 -28.70 -8.71
C ALA A 88 -26.96 -29.18 -8.55
N ALA A 89 -26.46 -29.94 -9.55
CA ALA A 89 -25.08 -30.37 -9.60
C ALA A 89 -24.49 -30.09 -10.97
N GLY A 90 -23.39 -29.34 -11.03
CA GLY A 90 -22.64 -29.14 -12.30
C GLY A 90 -22.10 -30.48 -12.79
N ILE A 91 -21.32 -31.18 -11.95
CA ILE A 91 -20.83 -32.52 -12.18
C ILE A 91 -21.29 -33.41 -11.01
N SER A 92 -21.84 -34.58 -11.33
CA SER A 92 -22.17 -35.64 -10.40
C SER A 92 -21.51 -36.94 -10.84
N CYS A 93 -20.56 -37.43 -10.05
CA CYS A 93 -19.74 -38.60 -10.37
C CYS A 93 -19.84 -39.57 -9.18
N PHE A 94 -20.41 -40.78 -9.35
CA PHE A 94 -20.58 -41.71 -8.26
C PHE A 94 -20.53 -43.17 -8.68
N SER A 95 -20.45 -44.08 -7.71
CA SER A 95 -20.43 -45.53 -7.94
C SER A 95 -19.45 -45.94 -9.04
N ASN A 96 -18.15 -45.61 -8.86
CA ASN A 96 -17.08 -45.87 -9.84
C ASN A 96 -17.32 -45.25 -11.23
N GLY A 97 -17.94 -44.07 -11.33
CA GLY A 97 -17.89 -43.23 -12.52
C GLY A 97 -16.59 -42.45 -12.61
N ASP A 98 -16.27 -42.02 -13.82
CA ASP A 98 -15.11 -41.10 -14.11
C ASP A 98 -15.58 -39.89 -14.93
N VAL A 99 -15.05 -38.73 -14.60
CA VAL A 99 -15.19 -37.50 -15.41
C VAL A 99 -13.82 -36.90 -15.60
N GLU A 100 -13.42 -36.66 -16.88
CA GLU A 100 -12.17 -36.06 -17.24
C GLU A 100 -12.40 -34.81 -18.08
N LEU A 101 -11.96 -33.64 -17.58
CA LEU A 101 -11.96 -32.37 -18.29
C LEU A 101 -10.53 -32.01 -18.65
N LYS A 102 -10.21 -32.06 -19.97
CA LYS A 102 -8.85 -31.81 -20.49
C LYS A 102 -8.57 -30.33 -20.76
N GLY A 103 -9.61 -29.54 -21.07
CA GLY A 103 -9.54 -28.08 -21.27
C GLY A 103 -9.90 -27.31 -20.02
N ALA A 104 -9.89 -25.97 -20.12
CA ALA A 104 -10.37 -25.09 -19.05
C ALA A 104 -11.88 -25.29 -18.82
N ALA A 105 -12.33 -25.12 -17.57
CA ALA A 105 -13.74 -25.35 -17.25
C ALA A 105 -14.36 -24.18 -16.46
N ALA A 106 -15.64 -23.89 -16.77
CA ALA A 106 -16.48 -22.97 -16.01
C ALA A 106 -17.78 -23.69 -15.61
N ILE A 107 -18.01 -23.86 -14.32
CA ILE A 107 -19.10 -24.65 -13.77
C ILE A 107 -19.93 -23.78 -12.85
N LYS A 108 -21.22 -23.59 -13.18
CA LYS A 108 -22.17 -22.87 -12.36
C LYS A 108 -23.36 -23.75 -12.02
N ALA A 109 -23.61 -23.96 -10.73
CA ALA A 109 -24.77 -24.69 -10.22
C ALA A 109 -25.60 -23.77 -9.31
N THR A 110 -26.89 -23.64 -9.58
CA THR A 110 -27.81 -22.81 -8.82
C THR A 110 -29.03 -23.60 -8.41
N SER A 111 -29.35 -23.60 -7.12
CA SER A 111 -30.57 -24.14 -6.58
C SER A 111 -31.36 -23.05 -5.83
N THR A 112 -32.67 -23.02 -5.98
CA THR A 112 -33.49 -22.07 -5.20
C THR A 112 -33.88 -22.62 -3.83
N LYS A 113 -34.09 -23.94 -3.69
CA LYS A 113 -34.58 -24.56 -2.45
C LYS A 113 -33.71 -25.75 -1.98
N GLY A 114 -33.11 -26.49 -2.91
CA GLY A 114 -32.33 -27.69 -2.61
C GLY A 114 -30.83 -27.40 -2.44
N THR A 115 -30.03 -28.45 -2.40
CA THR A 115 -28.59 -28.36 -2.32
C THR A 115 -28.00 -28.02 -3.69
N SER A 116 -27.04 -27.08 -3.73
CA SER A 116 -26.23 -26.81 -4.89
C SER A 116 -24.83 -27.40 -4.73
N MET A 117 -24.32 -28.09 -5.75
CA MET A 117 -22.96 -28.63 -5.81
C MET A 117 -22.34 -28.28 -7.14
N GLY A 118 -21.16 -27.61 -7.11
CA GLY A 118 -20.41 -27.36 -8.34
C GLY A 118 -19.90 -28.66 -8.94
N ILE A 119 -19.03 -29.35 -8.20
CA ILE A 119 -18.49 -30.68 -8.53
C ILE A 119 -18.78 -31.62 -7.36
N SER A 120 -19.40 -32.76 -7.62
CA SER A 120 -19.70 -33.79 -6.63
C SER A 120 -19.16 -35.16 -7.07
N ALA A 121 -18.36 -35.79 -6.22
CA ALA A 121 -17.93 -37.19 -6.39
C ALA A 121 -18.24 -38.00 -5.15
N ASN A 122 -18.76 -39.25 -5.33
CA ASN A 122 -19.11 -40.11 -4.22
C ASN A 122 -18.85 -41.59 -4.57
N THR A 123 -18.65 -42.43 -3.55
CA THR A 123 -18.57 -43.90 -3.66
C THR A 123 -17.65 -44.34 -4.81
N GLY A 124 -16.35 -44.02 -4.73
CA GLY A 124 -15.34 -44.39 -5.74
C GLY A 124 -15.43 -43.62 -7.06
N GLY A 125 -16.26 -42.60 -7.16
CA GLY A 125 -16.25 -41.68 -8.32
C GLY A 125 -14.95 -40.90 -8.41
N LYS A 126 -14.49 -40.63 -9.65
CA LYS A 126 -13.27 -39.88 -9.89
C LYS A 126 -13.53 -38.71 -10.83
N VAL A 127 -13.10 -37.50 -10.45
CA VAL A 127 -13.13 -36.32 -11.30
C VAL A 127 -11.73 -35.77 -11.45
N THR A 128 -11.27 -35.57 -12.70
CA THR A 128 -9.98 -34.96 -12.99
C THR A 128 -10.17 -33.74 -13.89
N VAL A 129 -9.59 -32.62 -13.48
CA VAL A 129 -9.59 -31.37 -14.23
C VAL A 129 -8.15 -31.00 -14.53
N ASP A 130 -7.79 -31.04 -15.83
CA ASP A 130 -6.40 -30.90 -16.28
C ASP A 130 -5.95 -29.42 -16.41
N LYS A 131 -6.88 -28.47 -16.55
CA LYS A 131 -6.60 -27.03 -16.73
C LYS A 131 -7.34 -26.20 -15.69
N ALA A 132 -7.15 -24.89 -15.72
CA ALA A 132 -7.80 -23.98 -14.82
C ALA A 132 -9.32 -24.12 -14.82
N VAL A 133 -9.94 -24.00 -13.64
CA VAL A 133 -11.39 -24.14 -13.48
C VAL A 133 -11.96 -23.06 -12.58
N THR A 134 -13.14 -22.57 -12.96
CA THR A 134 -14.02 -21.79 -12.07
C THR A 134 -15.24 -22.59 -11.68
N VAL A 135 -15.54 -22.65 -10.38
CA VAL A 135 -16.69 -23.37 -9.82
C VAL A 135 -17.51 -22.41 -8.96
N HIS A 136 -18.77 -22.22 -9.30
CA HIS A 136 -19.70 -21.42 -8.52
C HIS A 136 -20.94 -22.26 -8.15
N ALA A 137 -21.12 -22.50 -6.87
CA ALA A 137 -22.30 -23.17 -6.32
C ALA A 137 -23.13 -22.19 -5.49
N GLN A 138 -24.40 -22.03 -5.80
CA GLN A 138 -25.30 -21.12 -5.10
C GLN A 138 -26.60 -21.78 -4.73
N SER A 139 -27.01 -21.67 -3.46
CA SER A 139 -28.32 -22.12 -2.98
C SER A 139 -29.10 -21.01 -2.29
N GLY A 140 -30.39 -20.85 -2.62
CA GLY A 140 -31.26 -19.86 -1.98
C GLY A 140 -31.60 -20.20 -0.52
N SER A 141 -31.97 -21.43 -0.24
CA SER A 141 -32.38 -21.88 1.12
C SER A 141 -31.82 -23.24 1.55
N GLY A 142 -31.07 -23.91 0.68
CA GLY A 142 -30.36 -25.14 0.99
C GLY A 142 -28.85 -24.93 1.20
N SER A 143 -28.10 -26.02 1.26
CA SER A 143 -26.63 -25.95 1.33
C SER A 143 -26.02 -25.73 -0.04
N ALA A 144 -24.85 -25.06 -0.04
CA ALA A 144 -24.01 -24.86 -1.22
C ALA A 144 -22.61 -25.47 -0.97
N TYR A 145 -22.16 -26.32 -1.88
CA TYR A 145 -20.84 -26.91 -1.89
C TYR A 145 -20.16 -26.59 -3.23
N GLY A 146 -19.05 -25.91 -3.20
CA GLY A 146 -18.24 -25.70 -4.42
C GLY A 146 -17.75 -27.06 -4.94
N VAL A 147 -17.05 -27.81 -4.08
CA VAL A 147 -16.56 -29.16 -4.34
C VAL A 147 -17.01 -30.10 -3.19
N TYR A 148 -17.57 -31.24 -3.53
CA TYR A 148 -18.04 -32.26 -2.58
C TYR A 148 -17.44 -33.61 -2.93
N SER A 149 -16.71 -34.24 -1.99
CA SER A 149 -16.17 -35.60 -2.17
C SER A 149 -16.56 -36.50 -1.00
N ALA A 150 -17.12 -37.70 -1.25
CA ALA A 150 -17.49 -38.59 -0.19
C ALA A 150 -17.20 -40.07 -0.54
N GLY A 151 -17.10 -40.93 0.50
CA GLY A 151 -17.05 -42.39 0.35
C GLY A 151 -16.02 -42.85 -0.69
N SER A 152 -14.73 -42.78 -0.43
CA SER A 152 -13.62 -43.22 -1.29
C SER A 152 -13.54 -42.54 -2.69
N ALA A 153 -14.26 -41.45 -2.94
CA ALA A 153 -14.18 -40.71 -4.17
C ALA A 153 -12.91 -39.81 -4.22
N GLU A 154 -12.49 -39.45 -5.42
CA GLU A 154 -11.31 -38.62 -5.66
C GLU A 154 -11.62 -37.51 -6.62
N ILE A 155 -11.23 -36.27 -6.29
CA ILE A 155 -11.29 -35.09 -7.18
C ILE A 155 -9.90 -34.47 -7.26
N VAL A 156 -9.37 -34.32 -8.48
CA VAL A 156 -8.03 -33.79 -8.72
C VAL A 156 -8.09 -32.57 -9.64
N PHE A 157 -7.51 -31.47 -9.20
CA PHE A 157 -7.28 -30.27 -9.98
C PHE A 157 -5.79 -30.12 -10.24
N LYS A 158 -5.36 -30.18 -11.52
CA LYS A 158 -3.94 -30.11 -11.87
C LYS A 158 -3.43 -28.67 -12.04
N GLU A 159 -4.31 -27.73 -12.28
CA GLU A 159 -4.00 -26.31 -12.39
C GLU A 159 -4.85 -25.51 -11.39
N THR A 160 -4.73 -24.19 -11.38
CA THR A 160 -5.43 -23.32 -10.45
C THR A 160 -6.94 -23.48 -10.52
N ALA A 161 -7.58 -23.68 -9.39
CA ALA A 161 -9.03 -23.72 -9.23
C ALA A 161 -9.52 -22.45 -8.51
N GLN A 162 -10.56 -21.83 -9.05
CA GLN A 162 -11.30 -20.76 -8.39
C GLN A 162 -12.68 -21.29 -7.95
N ILE A 163 -12.99 -21.19 -6.65
CA ILE A 163 -14.19 -21.79 -6.07
C ILE A 163 -14.96 -20.75 -5.26
N VAL A 164 -16.28 -20.70 -5.47
CA VAL A 164 -17.22 -19.90 -4.70
C VAL A 164 -18.41 -20.79 -4.31
N ALA A 165 -18.80 -20.75 -3.02
CA ALA A 165 -19.96 -21.49 -2.52
C ALA A 165 -20.80 -20.59 -1.61
N GLU A 166 -22.00 -20.24 -2.05
CA GLU A 166 -22.85 -19.26 -1.37
C GLU A 166 -24.22 -19.86 -1.00
N THR A 167 -24.64 -19.66 0.23
CA THR A 167 -26.02 -19.94 0.66
C THR A 167 -26.72 -18.66 1.09
N GLY A 168 -27.99 -18.52 0.73
CA GLY A 168 -28.86 -17.44 1.18
C GLY A 168 -29.35 -17.57 2.63
N VAL A 169 -28.96 -18.63 3.33
CA VAL A 169 -29.34 -18.83 4.73
C VAL A 169 -28.45 -18.00 5.63
N SER A 170 -28.99 -16.92 6.20
CA SER A 170 -28.30 -16.12 7.22
C SER A 170 -28.19 -16.94 8.52
N ASN A 171 -26.99 -17.02 9.10
CA ASN A 171 -26.65 -17.75 10.34
C ASN A 171 -26.40 -19.27 10.23
N ALA A 172 -25.70 -19.70 9.20
CA ALA A 172 -25.10 -21.04 9.14
C ALA A 172 -23.96 -21.23 10.18
N LYS A 173 -24.13 -20.71 11.39
CA LYS A 173 -23.27 -21.02 12.55
C LYS A 173 -23.70 -22.39 13.10
N GLU A 174 -22.82 -23.34 12.89
CA GLU A 174 -22.71 -24.61 13.62
C GLU A 174 -23.61 -25.79 13.21
N THR A 175 -22.93 -26.95 13.12
CA THR A 175 -23.43 -28.34 13.24
C THR A 175 -24.52 -28.79 12.27
N TYR A 176 -24.11 -29.50 11.18
CA TYR A 176 -24.94 -30.48 10.40
C TYR A 176 -26.30 -29.99 9.89
N ALA A 177 -26.58 -28.69 9.95
CA ALA A 177 -27.87 -28.16 9.53
C ALA A 177 -27.91 -27.88 8.02
N VAL A 178 -29.08 -28.03 7.43
CA VAL A 178 -29.43 -27.53 6.09
C VAL A 178 -29.10 -26.05 6.02
N GLY A 179 -28.42 -25.62 4.94
CA GLY A 179 -28.10 -24.21 4.71
C GLY A 179 -26.63 -23.84 4.92
N GLN A 180 -25.70 -24.79 4.84
CA GLN A 180 -24.25 -24.49 4.92
C GLN A 180 -23.70 -24.08 3.57
N GLY A 181 -22.84 -23.00 3.57
CA GLY A 181 -21.96 -22.65 2.46
C GLY A 181 -20.55 -23.20 2.75
N VAL A 182 -20.08 -24.17 1.96
CA VAL A 182 -18.74 -24.75 2.13
C VAL A 182 -18.03 -24.79 0.80
N GLY A 183 -16.87 -24.14 0.72
CA GLY A 183 -16.07 -24.12 -0.50
C GLY A 183 -15.70 -25.53 -0.95
N VAL A 184 -14.99 -26.29 -0.10
CA VAL A 184 -14.60 -27.69 -0.34
C VAL A 184 -14.98 -28.54 0.87
N TYR A 185 -15.78 -29.58 0.64
CA TYR A 185 -16.21 -30.53 1.68
C TYR A 185 -15.84 -31.93 1.30
N THR A 186 -15.20 -32.66 2.22
CA THR A 186 -14.97 -34.10 2.08
C THR A 186 -15.57 -34.87 3.22
N ALA A 187 -16.26 -36.02 2.90
CA ALA A 187 -16.87 -36.93 3.86
C ALA A 187 -16.36 -38.37 3.62
N GLY A 188 -15.09 -38.62 3.87
CA GLY A 188 -14.39 -39.87 3.57
C GLY A 188 -13.84 -39.97 2.15
N GLY A 189 -13.96 -38.93 1.33
CA GLY A 189 -13.34 -38.80 0.00
C GLY A 189 -12.08 -37.91 0.02
N LYS A 190 -11.47 -37.74 -1.15
CA LYS A 190 -10.26 -36.97 -1.32
C LYS A 190 -10.45 -35.83 -2.33
N VAL A 191 -9.83 -34.68 -2.06
CA VAL A 191 -9.71 -33.58 -2.99
C VAL A 191 -8.26 -33.12 -3.00
N ASP A 192 -7.67 -33.04 -4.18
CA ASP A 192 -6.28 -32.62 -4.38
C ASP A 192 -6.21 -31.44 -5.37
N PHE A 193 -5.80 -30.30 -4.88
CA PHE A 193 -5.41 -29.15 -5.67
C PHE A 193 -3.89 -29.19 -5.82
N GLN A 194 -3.40 -29.65 -6.96
CA GLN A 194 -1.96 -29.83 -7.20
C GLN A 194 -1.21 -28.50 -7.23
N LYS A 195 -1.85 -27.46 -7.80
CA LYS A 195 -1.30 -26.09 -7.83
C LYS A 195 -2.14 -25.12 -7.02
N GLY A 196 -2.47 -23.96 -7.56
CA GLY A 196 -3.13 -22.86 -6.84
C GLY A 196 -4.62 -23.11 -6.52
N LEU A 197 -5.08 -22.44 -5.46
CA LEU A 197 -6.50 -22.38 -5.10
C LEU A 197 -6.87 -20.92 -4.78
N ILE A 198 -7.93 -20.43 -5.43
CA ILE A 198 -8.57 -19.16 -5.11
C ILE A 198 -9.95 -19.48 -4.55
N LEU A 199 -10.18 -19.25 -3.27
CA LEU A 199 -11.44 -19.55 -2.61
C LEU A 199 -11.80 -18.43 -1.65
N ASP A 200 -12.83 -17.66 -2.01
CA ASP A 200 -13.40 -16.64 -1.14
C ASP A 200 -14.73 -17.14 -0.58
N ASN A 201 -14.72 -17.50 0.71
CA ASN A 201 -15.89 -18.02 1.41
C ASN A 201 -16.16 -17.24 2.71
N LYS A 202 -15.75 -15.97 2.76
CA LYS A 202 -15.95 -15.09 3.90
C LYS A 202 -17.43 -14.91 4.20
N GLY A 203 -17.80 -15.07 5.47
CA GLY A 203 -19.20 -14.99 5.89
C GLY A 203 -20.03 -16.26 5.67
N GLN A 204 -19.46 -17.30 5.06
CA GLN A 204 -20.05 -18.62 4.92
C GLN A 204 -19.60 -19.58 6.06
N SER A 205 -20.02 -20.85 6.04
CA SER A 205 -19.73 -21.80 7.14
C SER A 205 -18.25 -22.18 7.20
N TYR A 206 -17.69 -22.67 6.10
CA TYR A 206 -16.30 -23.11 6.00
C TYR A 206 -15.75 -22.89 4.59
N ALA A 207 -14.48 -22.51 4.51
CA ALA A 207 -13.74 -22.57 3.25
C ALA A 207 -13.39 -24.04 2.91
N LEU A 208 -12.73 -24.74 3.83
CA LEU A 208 -12.36 -26.15 3.67
C LEU A 208 -12.87 -26.96 4.87
N ARG A 209 -13.46 -28.11 4.60
CA ARG A 209 -13.90 -29.04 5.68
C ARG A 209 -13.64 -30.49 5.31
N ALA A 210 -12.76 -31.16 6.08
CA ALA A 210 -12.52 -32.59 5.98
C ALA A 210 -13.22 -33.32 7.16
N TYR A 211 -14.16 -34.23 6.84
CA TYR A 211 -14.99 -34.91 7.82
C TYR A 211 -14.95 -36.41 7.62
N LYS A 212 -14.77 -37.18 8.68
CA LYS A 212 -14.63 -38.64 8.76
C LYS A 212 -13.23 -39.15 8.36
N SER A 213 -12.98 -40.36 8.86
CA SER A 213 -11.78 -41.13 8.48
C SER A 213 -11.72 -41.35 6.96
N GLY A 214 -10.52 -41.18 6.37
CA GLY A 214 -10.31 -41.27 4.94
C GLY A 214 -10.59 -39.96 4.16
N ALA A 215 -11.24 -38.98 4.81
CA ALA A 215 -11.40 -37.67 4.20
C ALA A 215 -10.06 -36.91 4.14
N SER A 216 -9.69 -36.38 2.98
CA SER A 216 -8.50 -35.51 2.86
C SER A 216 -8.74 -34.39 1.85
N ILE A 217 -8.21 -33.23 2.18
CA ILE A 217 -8.07 -32.09 1.25
C ILE A 217 -6.60 -31.67 1.26
N ALA A 218 -5.97 -31.74 0.09
CA ALA A 218 -4.64 -31.22 -0.13
C ALA A 218 -4.70 -29.97 -0.99
N VAL A 219 -4.05 -28.91 -0.57
CA VAL A 219 -3.99 -27.63 -1.29
C VAL A 219 -2.56 -27.31 -1.65
N ASN A 220 -2.33 -27.05 -2.93
CA ASN A 220 -1.01 -26.79 -3.51
C ASN A 220 -0.03 -27.96 -3.19
N SER A 221 -0.48 -29.20 -3.48
CA SER A 221 0.27 -30.41 -3.14
C SER A 221 1.60 -30.52 -3.87
N GLU A 222 1.74 -29.94 -5.08
CA GLU A 222 3.00 -29.83 -5.82
C GLU A 222 3.90 -28.68 -5.36
N GLY A 223 3.35 -27.74 -4.57
CA GLY A 223 4.10 -26.64 -3.98
C GLY A 223 4.47 -25.49 -4.95
N SER A 224 3.89 -25.45 -6.13
CA SER A 224 4.27 -24.51 -7.19
C SER A 224 3.25 -23.40 -7.47
N GLY A 225 2.07 -23.42 -6.83
CA GLY A 225 0.98 -22.48 -7.04
C GLY A 225 0.76 -21.52 -5.87
N SER A 226 0.08 -20.41 -6.15
CA SER A 226 -0.38 -19.47 -5.13
C SER A 226 -1.73 -19.90 -4.55
N VAL A 227 -1.93 -19.60 -3.28
CA VAL A 227 -3.18 -19.91 -2.56
C VAL A 227 -3.78 -18.63 -2.01
N TYR A 228 -4.99 -18.29 -2.43
CA TYR A 228 -5.79 -17.24 -1.80
C TYR A 228 -7.04 -17.87 -1.16
N LEU A 229 -7.11 -17.85 0.16
CA LEU A 229 -8.14 -18.57 0.92
C LEU A 229 -8.75 -17.64 1.97
N THR A 230 -10.06 -17.44 1.94
CA THR A 230 -10.80 -16.75 3.01
C THR A 230 -11.91 -17.61 3.57
N GLY A 231 -12.10 -17.55 4.90
CA GLY A 231 -13.05 -18.35 5.64
C GLY A 231 -12.40 -19.47 6.48
N ASN A 232 -13.14 -19.98 7.46
CA ASN A 232 -12.62 -20.96 8.42
C ASN A 232 -12.36 -22.33 7.77
N ILE A 233 -11.34 -23.04 8.28
CA ILE A 233 -11.05 -24.43 7.89
C ILE A 233 -11.27 -25.37 9.07
N GLN A 234 -11.74 -26.58 8.81
CA GLN A 234 -12.00 -27.58 9.85
C GLN A 234 -11.61 -28.99 9.42
N ALA A 235 -10.83 -29.66 10.26
CA ALA A 235 -10.63 -31.12 10.20
C ALA A 235 -11.41 -31.79 11.36
N HIS A 236 -12.28 -32.71 11.04
CA HIS A 236 -13.17 -33.33 12.02
C HIS A 236 -13.20 -34.85 11.88
N THR A 237 -13.25 -35.58 13.00
CA THR A 237 -13.36 -37.05 13.03
C THR A 237 -12.32 -37.75 12.16
N SER A 238 -11.04 -37.54 12.46
CA SER A 238 -9.89 -38.08 11.72
C SER A 238 -9.79 -37.63 10.23
N GLY A 239 -10.43 -36.53 9.84
CA GLY A 239 -10.22 -35.91 8.54
C GLY A 239 -8.86 -35.20 8.50
N LEU A 240 -8.26 -35.10 7.32
CA LEU A 240 -6.95 -34.51 7.08
C LEU A 240 -7.06 -33.29 6.18
N LEU A 241 -6.42 -32.19 6.57
CA LEU A 241 -6.16 -31.02 5.76
C LEU A 241 -4.65 -30.80 5.63
N ASP A 242 -4.14 -30.77 4.41
CA ASP A 242 -2.77 -30.37 4.09
C ASP A 242 -2.81 -29.07 3.28
N LEU A 243 -2.33 -27.95 3.87
CA LEU A 243 -2.39 -26.62 3.28
C LEU A 243 -0.98 -26.06 3.09
N ASN A 244 -0.57 -25.86 1.83
CA ASN A 244 0.75 -25.34 1.48
C ASN A 244 0.67 -23.92 0.90
N LEU A 245 1.02 -22.92 1.70
CA LEU A 245 1.16 -21.50 1.29
C LEU A 245 2.67 -21.24 1.13
N LEU A 246 3.17 -21.29 -0.11
CA LEU A 246 4.60 -21.34 -0.39
C LEU A 246 5.11 -20.19 -1.29
N THR A 247 4.30 -19.16 -1.50
CA THR A 247 4.66 -17.99 -2.32
C THR A 247 4.28 -16.71 -1.57
N ASP A 248 4.91 -15.60 -1.89
CA ASP A 248 4.69 -14.28 -1.27
C ASP A 248 3.30 -13.69 -1.52
N ASP A 249 2.61 -14.13 -2.56
CA ASP A 249 1.22 -13.80 -2.85
C ASP A 249 0.22 -14.82 -2.27
N SER A 250 0.69 -15.85 -1.53
CA SER A 250 -0.20 -16.77 -0.83
C SER A 250 -0.76 -16.14 0.45
N TYR A 251 -2.09 -16.17 0.56
CA TYR A 251 -2.84 -15.53 1.64
C TYR A 251 -3.90 -16.47 2.20
N TYR A 252 -3.99 -16.55 3.53
CA TYR A 252 -5.10 -17.19 4.23
C TYR A 252 -5.69 -16.22 5.28
N GLU A 253 -7.01 -16.05 5.29
CA GLU A 253 -7.75 -15.33 6.33
C GLU A 253 -8.82 -16.24 6.91
N GLY A 254 -8.64 -16.69 8.16
CA GLY A 254 -9.59 -17.60 8.79
C GLY A 254 -9.03 -18.25 10.05
N ALA A 255 -9.91 -18.97 10.78
CA ALA A 255 -9.54 -19.84 11.88
C ALA A 255 -9.39 -21.29 11.40
N ALA A 256 -8.42 -22.02 11.96
CA ALA A 256 -8.19 -23.43 11.71
C ALA A 256 -8.61 -24.24 12.95
N THR A 257 -9.56 -25.17 12.80
CA THR A 257 -10.10 -25.90 13.95
C THR A 257 -9.99 -27.41 13.79
N ILE A 258 -9.50 -28.07 14.83
CA ILE A 258 -9.43 -29.55 14.92
C ILE A 258 -10.48 -30.04 15.88
N VAL A 259 -11.27 -31.00 15.43
CA VAL A 259 -12.31 -31.64 16.24
C VAL A 259 -12.18 -33.18 16.14
N SER A 260 -12.29 -33.87 17.26
CA SER A 260 -12.33 -35.35 17.31
C SER A 260 -11.24 -36.04 16.50
N ASN A 261 -9.97 -35.76 16.84
CA ASN A 261 -8.79 -36.35 16.20
C ASN A 261 -8.62 -36.00 14.70
N GLY A 262 -9.19 -34.89 14.21
CA GLY A 262 -8.85 -34.35 12.90
C GLY A 262 -7.38 -33.89 12.86
N GLN A 263 -6.86 -33.73 11.68
CA GLN A 263 -5.46 -33.28 11.48
C GLN A 263 -5.41 -32.12 10.49
N ILE A 264 -4.68 -31.08 10.86
CA ILE A 264 -4.37 -29.95 9.97
C ILE A 264 -2.85 -29.76 9.95
N ASN A 265 -2.26 -29.98 8.79
CA ASN A 265 -0.87 -29.68 8.54
C ASN A 265 -0.79 -28.43 7.67
N MET A 266 -0.03 -27.45 8.09
CA MET A 266 0.14 -26.19 7.37
C MET A 266 1.62 -25.95 7.10
N LYS A 267 1.93 -25.58 5.86
CA LYS A 267 3.24 -25.02 5.50
C LYS A 267 3.03 -23.57 5.09
N LEU A 268 3.77 -22.68 5.73
CA LEU A 268 3.72 -21.25 5.51
C LEU A 268 5.13 -20.73 5.31
N ARG A 269 5.52 -20.43 4.05
CA ARG A 269 6.91 -20.08 3.68
C ARG A 269 6.95 -18.98 2.61
N ASN A 270 8.16 -18.45 2.38
CA ASN A 270 8.47 -17.53 1.28
C ASN A 270 7.61 -16.26 1.28
N GLY A 271 7.38 -15.66 2.45
CA GLY A 271 6.60 -14.43 2.57
C GLY A 271 5.08 -14.62 2.61
N ALA A 272 4.58 -15.85 2.60
CA ALA A 272 3.14 -16.14 2.70
C ALA A 272 2.54 -15.57 3.99
N PHE A 273 1.25 -15.23 3.96
CA PHE A 273 0.57 -14.54 5.04
C PHE A 273 -0.66 -15.31 5.51
N TRP A 274 -0.81 -15.48 6.84
CA TRP A 274 -2.00 -15.98 7.47
C TRP A 274 -2.55 -14.99 8.47
N LYS A 275 -3.76 -14.46 8.22
CA LYS A 275 -4.53 -13.68 9.17
C LYS A 275 -5.45 -14.57 9.97
N VAL A 276 -5.13 -14.76 11.23
CA VAL A 276 -5.90 -15.60 12.16
C VAL A 276 -7.12 -14.83 12.64
N THR A 277 -8.34 -15.35 12.39
CA THR A 277 -9.59 -14.69 12.78
C THR A 277 -10.28 -15.30 13.98
N GLY A 278 -9.66 -16.29 14.61
CA GLY A 278 -10.18 -16.97 15.80
C GLY A 278 -9.22 -18.00 16.34
N ASN A 279 -9.50 -18.54 17.52
CA ASN A 279 -8.68 -19.61 18.11
C ASN A 279 -8.45 -20.73 17.09
N SER A 280 -7.20 -21.15 16.97
CA SER A 280 -6.77 -22.06 15.92
C SER A 280 -5.90 -23.18 16.46
N ASP A 281 -6.13 -24.39 15.95
CA ASP A 281 -5.42 -25.61 16.31
C ASP A 281 -4.80 -26.23 15.05
N LEU A 282 -3.53 -26.58 15.10
CA LEU A 282 -2.81 -27.31 14.05
C LEU A 282 -2.18 -28.56 14.62
N THR A 283 -2.10 -29.62 13.81
CA THR A 283 -1.30 -30.79 14.13
C THR A 283 0.17 -30.52 13.92
N ARG A 284 0.48 -29.87 12.78
CA ARG A 284 1.84 -29.50 12.39
C ARG A 284 1.83 -28.16 11.69
N LEU A 285 2.78 -27.32 12.06
CA LEU A 285 3.08 -26.04 11.42
C LEU A 285 4.54 -26.05 10.95
N ASP A 286 4.74 -25.94 9.64
CA ASP A 286 6.04 -25.72 9.03
C ASP A 286 6.14 -24.25 8.60
N PHE A 287 6.78 -23.43 9.42
CA PHE A 287 6.68 -21.96 9.37
C PHE A 287 8.06 -21.30 9.22
N GLY A 288 8.21 -20.45 8.23
CA GLY A 288 9.50 -19.80 8.04
C GLY A 288 9.63 -18.99 6.75
N ASP A 289 10.88 -18.64 6.41
CA ASP A 289 11.26 -17.92 5.20
C ASP A 289 10.47 -16.61 5.01
N ASN A 290 10.44 -15.77 6.08
CA ASN A 290 9.77 -14.49 6.15
C ASN A 290 8.23 -14.53 6.02
N ALA A 291 7.62 -15.70 6.17
CA ALA A 291 6.17 -15.81 6.27
C ALA A 291 5.67 -15.15 7.56
N VAL A 292 4.40 -14.73 7.56
CA VAL A 292 3.78 -14.00 8.66
C VAL A 292 2.51 -14.68 9.12
N ILE A 293 2.36 -14.85 10.44
CA ILE A 293 1.10 -15.23 11.10
C ILE A 293 0.66 -14.01 11.92
N ASP A 294 -0.43 -13.39 11.49
CA ASP A 294 -1.02 -12.23 12.15
C ASP A 294 -2.24 -12.65 12.97
N MET A 295 -2.11 -12.55 14.28
CA MET A 295 -3.18 -12.89 15.23
C MET A 295 -3.92 -11.66 15.76
N GLU A 296 -3.44 -10.45 15.43
CA GLU A 296 -4.04 -9.22 15.91
C GLU A 296 -5.50 -9.07 15.47
N GLN A 297 -6.37 -8.77 16.43
CA GLN A 297 -7.79 -8.53 16.22
C GLN A 297 -8.18 -7.18 16.85
N ALA A 298 -9.22 -6.54 16.29
CA ALA A 298 -9.76 -5.30 16.83
C ALA A 298 -10.39 -5.49 18.24
N ALA A 299 -10.81 -6.70 18.58
CA ALA A 299 -11.36 -7.05 19.90
C ALA A 299 -11.13 -8.52 20.22
N GLY A 300 -10.66 -8.77 21.45
CA GLY A 300 -10.38 -10.12 21.96
C GLY A 300 -8.99 -10.63 21.59
N TYR A 301 -8.56 -11.70 22.27
CA TYR A 301 -7.25 -12.32 22.08
C TYR A 301 -7.41 -13.74 21.59
N GLN A 302 -6.52 -14.14 20.68
CA GLN A 302 -6.58 -15.44 20.02
C GLN A 302 -5.52 -16.39 20.60
N LYS A 303 -5.80 -17.67 20.47
CA LYS A 303 -4.86 -18.74 20.81
C LYS A 303 -4.56 -19.55 19.55
N LEU A 304 -3.28 -19.66 19.23
CA LEU A 304 -2.78 -20.58 18.22
C LEU A 304 -2.07 -21.74 18.94
N GLN A 305 -2.61 -22.94 18.78
CA GLN A 305 -2.00 -24.15 19.28
C GLN A 305 -1.47 -24.98 18.12
N THR A 306 -0.21 -25.43 18.21
CA THR A 306 0.34 -26.40 17.24
C THR A 306 0.97 -27.59 17.97
N GLY A 307 0.65 -28.79 17.49
CA GLY A 307 1.29 -30.00 18.00
C GLY A 307 2.78 -30.04 17.74
N THR A 308 3.19 -29.64 16.54
CA THR A 308 4.60 -29.56 16.15
C THR A 308 4.88 -28.25 15.40
N LEU A 309 5.92 -27.52 15.78
CA LEU A 309 6.41 -26.36 15.04
C LEU A 309 7.79 -26.68 14.44
N ASN A 310 7.96 -26.43 13.15
CA ASN A 310 9.25 -26.54 12.45
C ASN A 310 9.48 -25.34 11.55
N GLY A 311 10.74 -25.15 11.16
CA GLY A 311 11.14 -24.06 10.27
C GLY A 311 11.96 -22.99 10.97
N ASP A 312 12.13 -21.85 10.35
CA ASP A 312 13.00 -20.78 10.79
C ASP A 312 12.62 -19.45 10.12
N ARG A 313 12.85 -18.31 10.81
CA ARG A 313 12.63 -16.95 10.28
C ARG A 313 11.20 -16.61 9.93
N GLY A 314 10.21 -17.24 10.54
CA GLY A 314 8.82 -16.79 10.49
C GLY A 314 8.56 -15.65 11.50
N THR A 315 7.51 -14.88 11.28
CA THR A 315 7.11 -13.77 12.15
C THR A 315 5.71 -14.00 12.70
N PHE A 316 5.56 -13.98 14.03
CA PHE A 316 4.27 -13.91 14.71
C PHE A 316 3.95 -12.45 15.05
N VAL A 317 2.79 -11.97 14.64
CA VAL A 317 2.23 -10.69 15.08
C VAL A 317 1.18 -10.99 16.13
N LEU A 318 1.41 -10.52 17.36
CA LEU A 318 0.59 -10.82 18.52
C LEU A 318 0.00 -9.53 19.11
N GLY A 319 -1.30 -9.50 19.33
CA GLY A 319 -1.97 -8.44 20.07
C GLY A 319 -1.71 -8.56 21.58
N ALA A 320 -1.53 -7.44 22.26
CA ALA A 320 -1.47 -7.37 23.71
C ALA A 320 -2.31 -6.19 24.21
N ASP A 321 -2.80 -6.27 25.45
CA ASP A 321 -3.41 -5.16 26.19
C ASP A 321 -2.74 -5.05 27.56
N ILE A 322 -1.86 -4.09 27.66
CA ILE A 322 -1.11 -3.80 28.88
C ILE A 322 -2.04 -3.46 30.05
N SER A 323 -3.20 -2.85 29.77
CA SER A 323 -4.13 -2.41 30.80
C SER A 323 -4.92 -3.55 31.44
N THR A 324 -5.23 -4.60 30.67
CA THR A 324 -5.99 -5.76 31.13
C THR A 324 -5.11 -6.97 31.42
N GLY A 325 -3.84 -6.92 31.02
CA GLY A 325 -2.90 -8.04 31.19
C GLY A 325 -3.25 -9.25 30.29
N GLN A 326 -3.82 -9.01 29.10
CA GLN A 326 -4.19 -10.04 28.15
C GLN A 326 -3.39 -9.94 26.86
N SER A 327 -3.14 -11.08 26.22
CA SER A 327 -2.39 -11.13 24.96
C SER A 327 -2.83 -12.33 24.10
N ASP A 328 -2.55 -12.23 22.82
CA ASP A 328 -2.53 -13.40 21.95
C ASP A 328 -1.44 -14.37 22.43
N THR A 329 -1.71 -15.67 22.30
CA THR A 329 -0.76 -16.69 22.76
C THR A 329 -0.52 -17.76 21.72
N VAL A 330 0.73 -18.19 21.57
CA VAL A 330 1.14 -19.34 20.76
C VAL A 330 1.57 -20.48 21.71
N SER A 331 1.00 -21.66 21.52
CA SER A 331 1.36 -22.86 22.28
C SER A 331 1.94 -23.92 21.36
N ILE A 332 3.11 -24.44 21.67
CA ILE A 332 3.88 -25.37 20.86
C ILE A 332 4.10 -26.65 21.68
N GLY A 333 3.67 -27.80 21.16
CA GLY A 333 3.81 -29.09 21.84
C GLY A 333 5.18 -29.74 21.66
N SER A 334 5.69 -29.77 20.44
CA SER A 334 6.96 -30.44 20.09
C SER A 334 7.65 -29.74 18.91
N SER A 335 8.89 -30.16 18.65
CA SER A 335 9.64 -29.75 17.48
C SER A 335 10.54 -30.90 16.99
N ASP A 336 10.77 -30.97 15.68
CA ASP A 336 11.72 -31.88 15.07
C ASP A 336 13.11 -31.21 14.88
N ALA A 337 13.17 -29.86 14.98
CA ALA A 337 14.40 -29.08 14.76
C ALA A 337 14.36 -27.75 15.51
N LYS A 338 15.53 -27.18 15.79
CA LYS A 338 15.65 -25.82 16.33
C LYS A 338 15.23 -24.78 15.31
N GLY A 339 14.60 -23.71 15.79
CA GLY A 339 14.19 -22.60 14.95
C GLY A 339 14.25 -21.26 15.67
N THR A 340 14.47 -20.19 14.92
CA THR A 340 14.43 -18.82 15.41
C THR A 340 13.29 -18.07 14.73
N TYR A 341 12.42 -17.44 15.51
CA TYR A 341 11.23 -16.75 15.02
C TYR A 341 11.20 -15.32 15.53
N ASN A 342 10.58 -14.43 14.77
CA ASN A 342 10.36 -13.07 15.18
C ASN A 342 8.99 -12.94 15.86
N ILE A 343 8.92 -12.09 16.89
CA ILE A 343 7.67 -11.64 17.51
C ILE A 343 7.55 -10.15 17.29
N LEU A 344 6.41 -9.72 16.76
CA LEU A 344 5.94 -8.35 16.73
C LEU A 344 4.78 -8.25 17.71
N VAL A 345 4.85 -7.37 18.70
CA VAL A 345 3.77 -7.18 19.67
C VAL A 345 3.03 -5.89 19.39
N SER A 346 1.73 -5.99 19.16
CA SER A 346 0.84 -4.86 18.97
C SER A 346 0.02 -4.61 20.21
N GLU A 347 0.15 -3.44 20.79
CA GLU A 347 -0.66 -3.03 21.93
C GLU A 347 -1.99 -2.44 21.43
N VAL A 348 -3.11 -3.07 21.83
CA VAL A 348 -4.46 -2.70 21.36
C VAL A 348 -4.88 -1.33 21.91
N GLY A 349 -4.49 -0.98 23.11
CA GLY A 349 -4.74 0.33 23.74
C GLY A 349 -3.66 1.38 23.46
N ARG A 350 -2.62 1.05 22.71
CA ARG A 350 -1.48 1.93 22.38
C ARG A 350 -0.83 2.56 23.61
N ARG A 351 -0.69 1.80 24.67
CA ARG A 351 -0.06 2.22 25.91
C ARG A 351 1.39 1.78 25.96
N GLN A 352 2.15 2.45 26.82
CA GLN A 352 3.50 2.06 27.17
C GLN A 352 3.48 1.38 28.55
N GLY A 353 4.35 0.44 28.76
CA GLY A 353 4.50 -0.21 30.05
C GLY A 353 5.86 -0.87 30.21
N ASP A 354 6.35 -0.78 31.43
CA ASP A 354 7.53 -1.45 31.96
C ASP A 354 7.08 -2.47 33.01
N ASP A 355 7.95 -3.43 33.31
CA ASP A 355 7.69 -4.47 34.31
C ASP A 355 6.38 -5.25 34.03
N LEU A 356 6.15 -5.59 32.76
CA LEU A 356 4.97 -6.31 32.35
C LEU A 356 5.11 -7.78 32.74
N HIS A 357 5.08 -8.71 32.21
CA HIS A 357 5.15 -10.17 32.37
C HIS A 357 3.91 -10.84 31.75
N LEU A 358 3.68 -10.54 30.45
CA LEU A 358 2.57 -11.12 29.70
C LEU A 358 3.04 -12.30 28.87
N LEU A 359 2.41 -13.47 29.07
CA LEU A 359 2.77 -14.66 28.29
C LEU A 359 2.43 -14.48 26.81
N LEU A 360 3.41 -14.64 25.93
CA LEU A 360 3.28 -14.61 24.48
C LEU A 360 3.38 -16.02 23.86
N VAL A 361 4.40 -16.79 24.27
CA VAL A 361 4.64 -18.13 23.73
C VAL A 361 4.88 -19.12 24.85
N ASN A 362 4.23 -20.27 24.76
CA ASN A 362 4.51 -21.45 25.59
C ASN A 362 5.08 -22.54 24.70
N ASP A 363 6.40 -22.71 24.68
CA ASP A 363 7.11 -23.72 23.92
C ASP A 363 7.49 -24.90 24.80
N ALA A 364 6.64 -25.93 24.83
CA ALA A 364 6.90 -27.14 25.61
C ALA A 364 8.09 -27.96 25.04
N SER A 365 8.50 -27.76 23.80
CA SER A 365 9.67 -28.42 23.20
C SER A 365 10.99 -27.86 23.73
N GLY A 366 11.03 -26.55 24.03
CA GLY A 366 12.24 -25.84 24.44
C GLY A 366 13.30 -25.68 23.30
N GLU A 367 12.93 -25.95 22.06
CA GLU A 367 13.87 -25.95 20.94
C GLU A 367 13.87 -24.65 20.13
N HIS A 368 12.94 -23.72 20.44
CA HIS A 368 12.81 -22.50 19.67
C HIS A 368 13.32 -21.28 20.42
N THR A 369 13.86 -20.34 19.64
CA THR A 369 14.24 -19.00 20.10
C THR A 369 13.31 -17.98 19.47
N PHE A 370 12.83 -17.05 20.30
CA PHE A 370 12.01 -15.94 19.83
C PHE A 370 12.78 -14.63 20.03
N ILE A 371 12.71 -13.76 19.04
CA ILE A 371 13.35 -12.45 19.03
C ILE A 371 12.25 -11.41 18.85
N ALA A 372 12.17 -10.48 19.80
CA ALA A 372 11.29 -9.34 19.62
C ALA A 372 11.79 -8.46 18.48
N SER A 373 10.91 -8.08 17.61
CA SER A 373 11.19 -7.12 16.55
C SER A 373 10.28 -5.90 16.74
N ASP A 374 10.79 -4.75 16.35
CA ASP A 374 10.01 -3.53 16.38
C ASP A 374 8.83 -3.63 15.41
N ILE A 375 7.66 -3.18 15.83
CA ILE A 375 6.51 -3.07 14.96
C ILE A 375 6.56 -1.74 14.23
N TYR A 376 6.61 -1.82 12.92
CA TYR A 376 6.52 -0.70 12.00
C TYR A 376 5.17 -0.77 11.29
N ARG A 377 4.21 0.06 11.69
CA ARG A 377 2.84 0.00 11.17
C ARG A 377 2.49 1.12 10.19
N GLY A 378 3.48 1.91 9.75
CA GLY A 378 3.20 3.11 8.95
C GLY A 378 2.39 4.17 9.69
N GLY A 379 2.33 4.10 11.02
CA GLY A 379 1.70 5.07 11.90
C GLY A 379 2.67 6.14 12.40
N ILE A 380 2.25 6.85 13.45
CA ILE A 380 3.09 7.88 14.08
C ILE A 380 4.27 7.26 14.81
N TYR A 381 4.05 6.09 15.45
CA TYR A 381 5.03 5.44 16.30
C TYR A 381 5.41 4.03 15.84
N VAL A 382 6.65 3.65 16.10
CA VAL A 382 7.12 2.26 16.12
C VAL A 382 7.18 1.79 17.55
N TYR A 383 6.70 0.57 17.81
CA TYR A 383 6.71 -0.01 19.15
C TYR A 383 7.98 -0.85 19.34
N LYS A 384 8.82 -0.46 20.29
CA LYS A 384 10.00 -1.20 20.73
C LYS A 384 9.56 -2.24 21.77
N THR A 385 9.90 -3.48 21.55
CA THR A 385 9.43 -4.62 22.34
C THR A 385 10.59 -5.31 23.01
N GLU A 386 10.50 -5.53 24.33
CA GLU A 386 11.43 -6.38 25.08
C GLU A 386 10.71 -7.63 25.58
N ILE A 387 11.33 -8.78 25.33
CA ILE A 387 10.83 -10.08 25.78
C ILE A 387 11.88 -10.80 26.61
N SER A 388 11.41 -11.57 27.59
CA SER A 388 12.22 -12.50 28.39
C SER A 388 11.75 -13.94 28.20
N ASN A 389 12.50 -14.90 28.75
CA ASN A 389 12.07 -16.28 28.80
C ASN A 389 12.37 -16.93 30.15
N GLU A 390 11.51 -17.87 30.50
CA GLU A 390 11.65 -18.70 31.69
C GLU A 390 11.57 -20.18 31.35
N ASN A 391 12.37 -21.01 32.04
CA ASN A 391 12.32 -22.46 31.89
C ASN A 391 11.44 -23.06 32.99
N ASP A 392 10.26 -23.55 32.58
CA ASP A 392 9.28 -24.20 33.46
C ASP A 392 8.65 -25.40 32.73
N GLY A 393 9.39 -26.50 32.64
CA GLY A 393 8.96 -27.69 31.87
C GLY A 393 8.85 -27.49 30.35
N GLY A 394 9.57 -26.55 29.81
CA GLY A 394 9.64 -25.99 28.48
C GLY A 394 10.11 -24.55 28.60
N ILE A 395 10.11 -23.79 27.50
CA ILE A 395 10.48 -22.36 27.53
C ILE A 395 9.22 -21.53 27.33
N LYS A 396 8.91 -20.65 28.28
CA LYS A 396 7.86 -19.65 28.19
C LYS A 396 8.44 -18.29 27.88
N TRP A 397 7.87 -17.57 26.92
CA TRP A 397 8.33 -16.24 26.51
C TRP A 397 7.30 -15.19 26.90
N TYR A 398 7.77 -14.12 27.54
CA TYR A 398 6.94 -13.07 28.11
C TYR A 398 7.30 -11.71 27.53
N LEU A 399 6.29 -10.85 27.34
CA LEU A 399 6.48 -9.43 27.10
C LEU A 399 6.84 -8.76 28.41
N GLU A 400 7.99 -8.09 28.46
CA GLU A 400 8.49 -7.38 29.65
C GLU A 400 8.32 -5.87 29.55
N SER A 401 8.52 -5.30 28.37
CA SER A 401 8.29 -3.90 28.14
C SER A 401 7.85 -3.60 26.70
N LEU A 402 7.12 -2.50 26.53
CA LEU A 402 6.68 -1.99 25.24
C LEU A 402 6.77 -0.45 25.26
N HIS A 403 7.64 0.12 24.43
CA HIS A 403 7.84 1.55 24.28
C HIS A 403 7.56 1.98 22.85
N ASN A 404 7.16 3.26 22.67
CA ASN A 404 6.99 3.84 21.36
C ASN A 404 8.13 4.81 21.01
N GLU A 405 8.57 4.77 19.75
CA GLU A 405 9.43 5.75 19.13
C GLU A 405 8.77 6.30 17.86
N THR A 406 9.01 7.58 17.55
CA THR A 406 8.48 8.18 16.34
C THR A 406 9.03 7.46 15.10
N THR A 407 8.15 7.05 14.17
CA THR A 407 8.54 6.40 12.94
C THR A 407 9.31 7.35 12.01
N GLU A 408 10.14 6.81 11.14
CA GLU A 408 10.83 7.59 10.11
C GLU A 408 9.83 8.21 9.11
N ASP A 409 8.70 7.56 8.87
CA ASP A 409 7.62 8.08 8.02
C ASP A 409 6.98 9.32 8.67
N ALA A 410 6.62 9.27 9.94
CA ALA A 410 6.08 10.41 10.68
C ALA A 410 7.08 11.57 10.73
N ARG A 411 8.38 11.29 10.96
CA ARG A 411 9.43 12.32 10.91
C ARG A 411 9.52 12.96 9.53
N SER A 412 9.41 12.18 8.45
CA SER A 412 9.43 12.69 7.08
C SER A 412 8.21 13.56 6.77
N ILE A 413 7.01 13.19 7.26
CA ILE A 413 5.80 14.00 7.14
C ILE A 413 5.97 15.36 7.83
N LEU A 414 6.58 15.40 9.02
CA LEU A 414 6.87 16.64 9.74
C LEU A 414 7.82 17.56 8.97
N GLN A 415 8.74 17.01 8.16
CA GLN A 415 9.67 17.78 7.33
C GLN A 415 9.01 18.53 6.16
N THR A 416 7.72 18.33 5.89
CA THR A 416 7.00 19.15 4.90
C THR A 416 6.93 20.63 5.30
N ALA A 417 6.94 20.96 6.60
CA ALA A 417 7.06 22.33 7.09
C ALA A 417 8.41 22.96 6.68
N ASP A 418 9.51 22.19 6.75
CA ASP A 418 10.85 22.62 6.30
C ASP A 418 10.83 22.98 4.81
N SER A 419 10.13 22.17 4.02
CA SER A 419 9.95 22.36 2.58
C SER A 419 9.23 23.68 2.29
N MET A 420 8.09 23.92 2.93
CA MET A 420 7.29 25.13 2.72
C MET A 420 8.07 26.40 3.14
N TYR A 421 8.66 26.39 4.33
CA TYR A 421 9.43 27.51 4.83
C TYR A 421 10.63 27.84 3.94
N SER A 422 11.49 26.85 3.68
CA SER A 422 12.72 27.05 2.92
C SER A 422 12.46 27.51 1.48
N SER A 423 11.48 26.91 0.81
CA SER A 423 11.12 27.27 -0.56
C SER A 423 10.55 28.69 -0.65
N TRP A 424 9.74 29.13 0.32
CA TRP A 424 9.15 30.46 0.31
C TRP A 424 10.16 31.56 0.65
N VAL A 425 10.89 31.41 1.75
CA VAL A 425 11.87 32.41 2.20
C VAL A 425 12.98 32.62 1.18
N LEU A 426 13.49 31.52 0.60
CA LEU A 426 14.59 31.62 -0.36
C LEU A 426 14.16 32.16 -1.72
N SER A 427 12.94 31.88 -2.17
CA SER A 427 12.43 32.45 -3.42
C SER A 427 12.21 33.96 -3.32
N SER A 428 11.97 34.48 -2.11
CA SER A 428 11.79 35.92 -1.87
C SER A 428 13.09 36.72 -2.04
N ASP A 429 14.22 36.08 -1.75
CA ASP A 429 15.56 36.68 -1.91
C ASP A 429 15.96 36.85 -3.39
N MET A 430 15.33 36.12 -4.31
CA MET A 430 15.72 36.12 -5.73
C MET A 430 15.38 37.39 -6.51
N LEU A 431 14.37 38.14 -6.07
CA LEU A 431 13.94 39.34 -6.80
C LEU A 431 14.93 40.54 -6.63
N GLN A 432 15.71 40.53 -5.57
CA GLN A 432 16.56 41.66 -5.18
C GLN A 432 17.77 41.85 -6.06
N GLY A 433 18.41 40.77 -6.51
CA GLY A 433 19.45 40.86 -7.52
C GLY A 433 18.99 41.64 -8.74
N ARG A 434 17.72 41.43 -9.12
CA ARG A 434 17.08 42.10 -10.25
C ARG A 434 16.92 43.61 -10.08
N LEU A 435 16.44 44.06 -8.93
CA LEU A 435 16.19 45.50 -8.71
C LEU A 435 17.47 46.30 -8.65
N ALA A 436 18.58 45.69 -8.25
CA ALA A 436 19.89 46.30 -8.31
C ALA A 436 20.38 46.54 -9.74
N GLU A 437 19.99 45.73 -10.69
CA GLU A 437 20.37 45.76 -12.11
C GLU A 437 19.65 46.84 -12.91
N LEU A 438 18.46 47.24 -12.48
CA LEU A 438 17.62 48.26 -13.16
C LEU A 438 18.19 49.68 -13.11
N LYS A 439 19.23 49.93 -12.35
CA LYS A 439 19.86 51.26 -12.17
C LYS A 439 20.38 51.90 -13.44
N GLU A 440 20.65 51.14 -14.47
CA GLU A 440 21.47 51.59 -15.58
C GLU A 440 20.74 51.68 -16.91
N THR A 441 19.51 51.17 -16.98
CA THR A 441 18.70 51.20 -18.19
C THR A 441 17.96 52.52 -18.36
N ARG A 442 18.19 53.20 -19.47
CA ARG A 442 17.54 54.49 -19.84
C ARG A 442 16.13 54.32 -20.44
N ALA A 443 15.68 53.12 -20.62
CA ALA A 443 14.38 52.85 -21.25
C ALA A 443 13.19 52.96 -20.26
N GLU A 444 12.08 53.51 -20.73
CA GLU A 444 10.89 53.78 -19.91
C GLU A 444 10.12 52.52 -19.57
N HIS A 445 10.26 51.46 -20.37
CA HIS A 445 9.55 50.18 -20.20
C HIS A 445 10.45 48.99 -20.47
N GLY A 446 10.18 47.85 -19.81
CA GLY A 446 10.93 46.63 -20.05
C GLY A 446 10.16 45.35 -19.75
N LEU A 447 10.36 44.35 -20.57
CA LEU A 447 9.95 42.99 -20.32
C LEU A 447 11.18 42.18 -19.93
N TRP A 448 11.03 41.29 -18.92
CA TRP A 448 12.15 40.48 -18.48
C TRP A 448 11.73 39.04 -18.19
N ALA A 449 12.67 38.12 -18.31
CA ALA A 449 12.53 36.74 -17.91
C ALA A 449 13.77 36.26 -17.15
N ARG A 450 13.58 35.39 -16.18
CA ARG A 450 14.64 34.83 -15.34
C ARG A 450 14.42 33.35 -15.06
N ILE A 451 15.51 32.59 -15.07
CA ILE A 451 15.58 31.21 -14.64
C ILE A 451 16.55 31.12 -13.48
N ASN A 452 16.17 30.33 -12.50
CA ASN A 452 16.99 30.06 -11.34
C ASN A 452 16.97 28.55 -11.04
N ASN A 453 18.14 27.95 -10.87
CA ASN A 453 18.32 26.57 -10.48
C ASN A 453 19.18 26.51 -9.23
N GLY A 454 18.84 25.62 -8.31
CA GLY A 454 19.63 25.49 -7.10
C GLY A 454 19.36 24.21 -6.33
N LYS A 455 20.19 24.02 -5.33
CA LYS A 455 20.09 22.92 -4.38
C LYS A 455 20.16 23.44 -2.96
N LEU A 456 19.15 23.09 -2.18
CA LEU A 456 19.04 23.33 -0.76
C LEU A 456 19.33 22.08 0.04
N ARG A 457 19.86 22.26 1.25
CA ARG A 457 20.04 21.21 2.24
C ARG A 457 19.66 21.73 3.62
N GLY A 458 18.76 21.04 4.31
CA GLY A 458 18.52 21.08 5.74
C GLY A 458 19.13 19.86 6.44
N GLU A 459 18.80 19.61 7.70
CA GLU A 459 19.33 18.52 8.49
C GLU A 459 19.00 17.14 7.87
N ALA A 460 17.72 16.85 7.63
CA ALA A 460 17.26 15.61 6.99
C ALA A 460 16.50 15.88 5.68
N PHE A 461 16.71 17.05 5.07
CA PHE A 461 15.97 17.56 3.94
C PHE A 461 16.89 18.02 2.81
N LYS A 462 16.52 17.73 1.57
CA LYS A 462 17.19 18.23 0.37
C LYS A 462 16.13 18.65 -0.64
N ASN A 463 16.38 19.76 -1.35
CA ASN A 463 15.51 20.23 -2.43
C ASN A 463 16.35 20.65 -3.62
N ASN A 464 16.10 20.05 -4.79
CA ASN A 464 16.60 20.53 -6.06
C ASN A 464 15.47 21.31 -6.72
N TYR A 465 15.66 22.62 -6.90
CA TYR A 465 14.58 23.49 -7.38
C TYR A 465 14.93 24.24 -8.65
N GLN A 466 13.88 24.57 -9.39
CA GLN A 466 13.91 25.44 -10.58
C GLN A 466 12.82 26.48 -10.44
N THR A 467 13.15 27.74 -10.72
CA THR A 467 12.22 28.85 -10.68
C THR A 467 12.25 29.61 -11.98
N TYR A 468 11.10 29.93 -12.50
CA TYR A 468 10.88 30.70 -13.71
C TYR A 468 10.12 31.95 -13.34
N GLN A 469 10.63 33.12 -13.77
CA GLN A 469 10.00 34.40 -13.53
C GLN A 469 9.86 35.14 -14.85
N ILE A 470 8.74 35.82 -15.04
CA ILE A 470 8.53 36.78 -16.14
C ILE A 470 7.85 38.01 -15.56
N GLY A 471 8.30 39.17 -15.96
CA GLY A 471 7.78 40.42 -15.44
C GLY A 471 7.90 41.60 -16.40
N TYR A 472 7.14 42.61 -16.08
CA TYR A 472 7.13 43.89 -16.78
C TYR A 472 7.39 45.03 -15.80
N ASP A 473 8.20 45.99 -16.17
CA ASP A 473 8.50 47.18 -15.39
C ASP A 473 8.39 48.47 -16.23
N ALA A 474 8.06 49.53 -15.51
CA ALA A 474 7.98 50.88 -16.09
C ALA A 474 8.65 51.91 -15.18
N ALA A 475 9.36 52.83 -15.79
CA ALA A 475 9.99 53.94 -15.10
C ALA A 475 9.04 55.14 -15.06
N PHE A 476 8.90 55.75 -13.89
CA PHE A 476 8.10 56.97 -13.67
C PHE A 476 9.02 58.08 -13.25
N LYS A 477 9.08 59.17 -14.05
CA LYS A 477 9.89 60.33 -13.77
C LYS A 477 9.09 61.35 -12.97
N ASP A 478 9.53 61.66 -11.75
CA ASP A 478 8.96 62.78 -10.99
C ASP A 478 9.64 64.09 -11.36
N ARG A 479 8.87 65.03 -11.87
CA ARG A 479 9.32 66.39 -12.26
C ARG A 479 9.24 67.43 -11.15
N ALA A 480 8.80 67.08 -9.96
CA ALA A 480 8.61 68.00 -8.85
C ALA A 480 9.95 68.30 -8.13
N GLY A 481 10.50 69.48 -8.23
CA GLY A 481 11.51 70.01 -7.33
C GLY A 481 12.99 69.92 -7.75
N GLY A 482 13.31 69.89 -9.02
CA GLY A 482 14.70 70.06 -9.48
C GLY A 482 15.71 68.94 -9.25
N SER A 483 15.31 67.88 -8.62
CA SER A 483 16.07 66.61 -8.47
C SER A 483 15.38 65.53 -9.22
N MET A 484 16.02 64.90 -10.21
CA MET A 484 15.49 63.74 -10.92
C MET A 484 15.54 62.51 -10.00
N ASN A 485 14.47 62.26 -9.31
CA ASN A 485 14.22 60.97 -8.66
C ASN A 485 13.51 60.07 -9.67
N GLU A 486 14.09 58.94 -10.02
CA GLU A 486 13.45 57.93 -10.86
C GLU A 486 12.79 56.87 -9.98
N TRP A 487 11.49 56.65 -10.20
CA TRP A 487 10.75 55.53 -9.65
C TRP A 487 10.62 54.46 -10.73
N LEU A 488 10.88 53.25 -10.37
CA LEU A 488 10.57 52.08 -11.18
C LEU A 488 9.48 51.28 -10.49
N GLY A 489 8.44 50.86 -11.20
CA GLY A 489 7.44 49.98 -10.69
C GLY A 489 7.16 48.82 -11.64
N GLY A 490 6.83 47.68 -11.14
CA GLY A 490 6.60 46.52 -11.99
C GLY A 490 5.74 45.43 -11.33
N ALA A 491 5.37 44.49 -12.17
CA ALA A 491 4.68 43.27 -11.76
C ALA A 491 5.34 42.06 -12.42
N ALA A 492 5.30 40.95 -11.71
CA ALA A 492 5.85 39.68 -12.24
C ALA A 492 5.04 38.48 -11.81
N PHE A 493 5.17 37.43 -12.59
CA PHE A 493 4.68 36.08 -12.28
C PHE A 493 5.87 35.15 -12.04
N GLU A 494 5.72 34.28 -11.07
CA GLU A 494 6.70 33.26 -10.73
C GLU A 494 6.05 31.87 -10.75
N TYR A 495 6.77 30.92 -11.33
CA TYR A 495 6.50 29.50 -11.21
C TYR A 495 7.78 28.79 -10.75
N ALA A 496 7.69 28.02 -9.68
CA ALA A 496 8.81 27.22 -9.19
C ALA A 496 8.40 25.76 -9.03
N LYS A 497 9.35 24.87 -9.31
CA LYS A 497 9.25 23.43 -9.08
C LYS A 497 10.45 22.97 -8.26
N GLY A 498 10.19 22.15 -7.22
CA GLY A 498 11.21 21.55 -6.37
C GLY A 498 11.01 20.04 -6.28
N ASN A 499 12.12 19.29 -6.39
CA ASN A 499 12.14 17.85 -6.10
C ASN A 499 12.81 17.66 -4.75
N MET A 500 12.07 17.09 -3.82
CA MET A 500 12.45 16.98 -2.42
C MET A 500 12.83 15.57 -2.04
N SER A 501 13.77 15.47 -1.12
CA SER A 501 14.15 14.21 -0.48
C SER A 501 14.14 14.46 1.01
N TYR A 502 13.39 13.66 1.73
CA TYR A 502 13.25 13.66 3.18
C TYR A 502 14.03 12.49 3.77
N GLY A 503 14.05 12.33 5.09
CA GLY A 503 14.76 11.22 5.72
C GLY A 503 14.35 9.86 5.18
N ASN A 504 13.05 9.59 5.14
CA ASN A 504 12.45 8.35 4.62
C ASN A 504 11.31 8.65 3.63
N GLY A 505 11.58 9.51 2.64
CA GLY A 505 10.56 9.88 1.67
C GLY A 505 11.08 10.79 0.56
N SER A 506 10.25 11.02 -0.43
CA SER A 506 10.48 11.99 -1.50
C SER A 506 9.17 12.71 -1.84
N GLY A 507 9.26 13.80 -2.57
CA GLY A 507 8.09 14.55 -3.01
C GLY A 507 8.43 15.63 -4.01
N GLU A 508 7.39 16.21 -4.58
CA GLU A 508 7.49 17.37 -5.47
C GLU A 508 6.74 18.55 -4.85
N GLN A 509 7.24 19.76 -5.08
CA GLN A 509 6.55 20.98 -4.73
C GLN A 509 6.49 21.92 -5.92
N GLN A 510 5.36 22.56 -6.10
CA GLN A 510 5.11 23.59 -7.11
C GLN A 510 4.65 24.87 -6.42
N THR A 511 5.21 25.99 -6.82
CA THR A 511 4.82 27.32 -6.33
C THR A 511 4.41 28.19 -7.50
N ALA A 512 3.28 28.85 -7.39
CA ALA A 512 2.85 29.88 -8.32
C ALA A 512 2.60 31.17 -7.54
N ALA A 513 3.22 32.28 -7.95
CA ALA A 513 3.12 33.54 -7.24
C ALA A 513 3.04 34.73 -8.19
N VAL A 514 2.42 35.80 -7.69
CA VAL A 514 2.42 37.12 -8.31
C VAL A 514 3.20 38.09 -7.44
N MET A 515 3.91 39.01 -8.07
CA MET A 515 4.76 40.00 -7.39
C MET A 515 4.43 41.40 -7.89
N LEU A 516 4.41 42.33 -6.97
CA LEU A 516 4.42 43.76 -7.23
C LEU A 516 5.70 44.33 -6.62
N TYR A 517 6.40 45.15 -7.35
CA TYR A 517 7.64 45.75 -6.86
C TYR A 517 7.79 47.19 -7.27
N GLY A 518 8.56 47.93 -6.47
CA GLY A 518 8.95 49.30 -6.78
C GLY A 518 10.32 49.60 -6.25
N SER A 519 11.04 50.43 -6.99
CA SER A 519 12.37 50.92 -6.62
C SER A 519 12.44 52.43 -6.76
N LYS A 520 13.13 53.07 -5.82
CA LYS A 520 13.49 54.50 -5.91
C LYS A 520 14.99 54.65 -5.92
N TYR A 521 15.49 55.38 -6.90
CA TYR A 521 16.92 55.67 -7.03
C TYR A 521 17.16 57.18 -6.88
N SER A 522 18.20 57.52 -6.13
CA SER A 522 18.72 58.89 -5.97
C SER A 522 20.00 59.08 -6.78
N GLN A 523 20.22 60.30 -7.25
CA GLN A 523 21.52 60.70 -7.89
C GLN A 523 22.71 60.57 -6.93
N LEU A 524 22.47 60.54 -5.62
CA LEU A 524 23.50 60.36 -4.59
C LEU A 524 23.88 58.88 -4.35
N GLY A 525 23.29 57.96 -5.12
CA GLY A 525 23.55 56.53 -5.04
C GLY A 525 22.68 55.77 -4.02
N ASP A 526 21.69 56.43 -3.40
CA ASP A 526 20.75 55.78 -2.50
C ASP A 526 19.71 54.98 -3.28
N ARG A 527 19.33 53.83 -2.78
CA ARG A 527 18.31 52.94 -3.35
C ARG A 527 17.39 52.46 -2.28
N VAL A 528 16.09 52.48 -2.56
CA VAL A 528 15.06 51.84 -1.72
C VAL A 528 14.24 50.93 -2.62
N ASP A 529 14.13 49.68 -2.26
CA ASP A 529 13.33 48.67 -2.95
C ASP A 529 12.24 48.14 -2.04
N ILE A 530 11.04 47.95 -2.59
CA ILE A 530 9.92 47.33 -1.94
C ILE A 530 9.37 46.21 -2.83
N VAL A 531 9.09 45.04 -2.26
CA VAL A 531 8.53 43.90 -2.98
C VAL A 531 7.42 43.29 -2.15
N LEU A 532 6.25 43.14 -2.75
CA LEU A 532 5.14 42.37 -2.23
C LEU A 532 4.94 41.14 -3.13
N LYS A 533 5.05 39.94 -2.56
CA LYS A 533 4.79 38.69 -3.26
C LYS A 533 3.71 37.91 -2.55
N HIS A 534 2.74 37.40 -3.30
CA HIS A 534 1.71 36.51 -2.82
C HIS A 534 1.58 35.32 -3.74
N GLY A 535 1.44 34.11 -3.16
CA GLY A 535 1.38 32.92 -3.97
C GLY A 535 0.81 31.70 -3.24
N GLN A 536 0.76 30.61 -3.98
CA GLN A 536 0.32 29.31 -3.52
C GLN A 536 1.41 28.28 -3.75
N MET A 537 1.64 27.47 -2.75
CA MET A 537 2.47 26.28 -2.78
C MET A 537 1.58 25.04 -2.78
N LYS A 538 1.90 24.05 -3.61
CA LYS A 538 1.30 22.70 -3.61
C LYS A 538 2.43 21.72 -3.68
N GLY A 539 2.33 20.63 -2.95
CA GLY A 539 3.30 19.56 -2.99
C GLY A 539 2.71 18.27 -2.48
N ASP A 540 3.50 17.24 -2.61
CA ASP A 540 3.24 15.91 -2.10
C ASP A 540 4.46 15.39 -1.34
N ILE A 541 4.24 14.33 -0.58
CA ILE A 541 5.26 13.50 0.02
C ILE A 541 4.81 12.05 -0.06
N ASP A 542 5.71 11.20 -0.58
CA ASP A 542 5.61 9.75 -0.52
C ASP A 542 6.68 9.24 0.45
N THR A 543 6.27 8.50 1.47
CA THR A 543 7.21 7.84 2.40
C THR A 543 7.51 6.42 1.95
N PHE A 544 8.65 5.87 2.39
CA PHE A 544 9.18 4.57 1.92
C PHE A 544 9.16 3.49 2.99
N GLY A 545 8.46 3.69 4.11
CA GLY A 545 8.37 2.71 5.19
C GLY A 545 7.59 1.45 4.81
N ILE A 546 7.48 0.52 5.76
CA ILE A 546 6.74 -0.75 5.58
C ILE A 546 5.27 -0.51 5.23
N ALA A 547 4.69 0.59 5.72
CA ALA A 547 3.42 1.11 5.25
C ALA A 547 3.68 2.43 4.53
N ALA A 548 4.01 2.36 3.23
CA ALA A 548 4.18 3.54 2.40
C ALA A 548 2.96 4.45 2.52
N ASP A 549 3.19 5.71 2.86
CA ASP A 549 2.14 6.69 3.08
C ASP A 549 2.34 7.86 2.13
N ARG A 550 1.24 8.45 1.68
CA ARG A 550 1.23 9.58 0.77
C ARG A 550 0.40 10.72 1.33
N ARG A 551 0.86 11.93 1.12
CA ARG A 551 0.16 13.14 1.49
C ARG A 551 0.34 14.22 0.46
N ASP A 552 -0.77 14.83 0.04
CA ASP A 552 -0.76 16.11 -0.67
C ASP A 552 -0.93 17.25 0.33
N TYR A 553 -0.25 18.38 0.08
CA TYR A 553 -0.39 19.59 0.87
C TYR A 553 -0.55 20.84 0.00
N LYS A 554 -1.20 21.86 0.56
CA LYS A 554 -1.45 23.12 -0.12
C LYS A 554 -1.46 24.26 0.87
N SER A 555 -0.58 25.24 0.66
CA SER A 555 -0.54 26.45 1.48
C SER A 555 -0.48 27.71 0.61
N ARG A 556 -0.81 28.86 1.20
CA ARG A 556 -0.64 30.19 0.63
C ARG A 556 0.36 30.94 1.47
N ALA A 557 1.11 31.82 0.81
CA ALA A 557 2.09 32.61 1.51
C ALA A 557 2.18 34.02 0.94
N THR A 558 2.55 34.94 1.82
CA THR A 558 2.75 36.36 1.47
C THR A 558 4.08 36.80 2.06
N VAL A 559 4.84 37.60 1.32
CA VAL A 559 6.05 38.25 1.82
C VAL A 559 6.07 39.71 1.40
N LEU A 560 6.50 40.55 2.32
CA LEU A 560 6.86 41.95 2.10
C LEU A 560 8.35 42.11 2.38
N SER A 561 9.06 42.65 1.42
CA SER A 561 10.49 42.97 1.53
C SER A 561 10.73 44.46 1.37
N LEU A 562 11.57 45.00 2.22
CA LEU A 562 12.08 46.38 2.15
C LEU A 562 13.60 46.32 2.21
N GLU A 563 14.27 46.88 1.20
CA GLU A 563 15.73 46.99 1.14
C GLU A 563 16.18 48.43 0.93
N TYR A 564 17.26 48.81 1.62
CA TYR A 564 18.00 50.03 1.38
C TYR A 564 19.43 49.66 1.02
N GLY A 565 19.97 50.36 -0.03
CA GLY A 565 21.36 50.26 -0.44
C GLY A 565 21.92 51.64 -0.77
N LYS A 566 23.20 51.78 -0.55
CA LYS A 566 23.91 53.03 -0.95
C LYS A 566 25.17 52.72 -1.72
N ARG A 567 25.20 53.13 -3.01
CA ARG A 567 26.37 52.90 -3.88
C ARG A 567 27.32 54.05 -3.80
N PHE A 568 28.56 53.74 -3.43
CA PHE A 568 29.69 54.63 -3.48
C PHE A 568 30.55 54.26 -4.68
N GLN A 569 30.55 55.09 -5.73
CA GLN A 569 31.30 54.86 -6.95
C GLN A 569 32.56 55.68 -6.97
N ARG A 570 33.70 55.04 -7.37
CA ARG A 570 34.97 55.69 -7.58
C ARG A 570 35.25 55.90 -9.07
N GLU A 571 36.26 56.78 -9.37
CA GLU A 571 36.85 56.87 -10.71
C GLU A 571 37.30 55.45 -11.14
N GLN A 572 37.20 55.13 -12.43
CA GLN A 572 37.49 53.80 -13.02
C GLN A 572 36.39 52.72 -12.86
N GLY A 573 35.19 53.08 -12.43
CA GLY A 573 34.04 52.15 -12.43
C GLY A 573 33.94 51.19 -11.24
N VAL A 574 34.87 51.23 -10.29
CA VAL A 574 34.79 50.45 -9.04
C VAL A 574 33.73 51.05 -8.13
N TYR A 575 32.87 50.20 -7.53
CA TYR A 575 31.88 50.64 -6.56
C TYR A 575 31.84 49.74 -5.32
N LEU A 576 31.36 50.35 -4.23
CA LEU A 576 31.06 49.70 -2.97
C LEU A 576 29.61 50.03 -2.62
N GLU A 577 28.79 48.97 -2.28
CA GLU A 577 27.40 49.18 -1.94
C GLU A 577 27.04 48.38 -0.66
N PRO A 578 27.06 49.01 0.51
CA PRO A 578 26.42 48.46 1.71
C PRO A 578 24.92 48.41 1.49
N GLN A 579 24.30 47.34 2.01
CA GLN A 579 22.87 47.05 1.88
C GLN A 579 22.30 46.56 3.22
N ALA A 580 21.07 46.95 3.49
CA ALA A 580 20.28 46.44 4.62
C ALA A 580 18.87 46.11 4.14
N GLN A 581 18.33 45.00 4.62
CA GLN A 581 17.02 44.49 4.19
C GLN A 581 16.26 43.89 5.34
N LEU A 582 14.93 44.00 5.29
CA LEU A 582 13.99 43.29 6.13
C LEU A 582 12.96 42.61 5.25
N LEU A 583 12.82 41.30 5.43
CA LEU A 583 11.75 40.48 4.85
C LEU A 583 10.81 40.06 5.97
N VAL A 584 9.52 40.31 5.80
CA VAL A 584 8.47 39.79 6.70
C VAL A 584 7.55 38.92 5.88
N SER A 585 7.41 37.67 6.28
CA SER A 585 6.57 36.70 5.56
C SER A 585 5.61 35.96 6.48
N HIS A 586 4.48 35.58 5.89
CA HIS A 586 3.49 34.71 6.51
C HIS A 586 3.17 33.58 5.55
N ILE A 587 3.27 32.34 6.04
CA ILE A 587 2.86 31.12 5.37
C ILE A 587 1.64 30.61 6.15
N ASN A 588 0.51 30.40 5.46
CA ASN A 588 -0.71 29.94 6.11
C ASN A 588 -0.51 28.51 6.64
N GLY A 589 -1.13 28.21 7.75
CA GLY A 589 -1.30 26.85 8.22
C GLY A 589 -2.09 25.98 7.24
N GLU A 590 -1.98 24.69 7.40
CA GLU A 590 -2.71 23.72 6.59
C GLU A 590 -3.17 22.53 7.45
N ALA A 591 -4.22 21.84 6.96
CA ALA A 591 -4.66 20.57 7.50
C ALA A 591 -4.89 19.60 6.34
N ALA A 592 -4.32 18.40 6.45
CA ALA A 592 -4.47 17.33 5.46
C ALA A 592 -4.50 15.97 6.16
N VAL A 593 -4.96 14.95 5.44
CA VAL A 593 -4.94 13.56 5.92
C VAL A 593 -4.13 12.76 4.92
N THR A 594 -3.24 11.91 5.42
CA THR A 594 -2.44 10.99 4.59
C THR A 594 -3.30 9.82 4.12
N ASP A 595 -2.83 9.06 3.13
CA ASP A 595 -3.54 7.86 2.65
C ASP A 595 -3.70 6.81 3.76
N TYR A 596 -2.75 6.73 4.70
CA TYR A 596 -2.83 5.86 5.88
C TYR A 596 -3.80 6.38 6.96
N GLY A 597 -4.28 7.61 6.83
CA GLY A 597 -5.22 8.22 7.76
C GLY A 597 -4.60 9.10 8.84
N ILE A 598 -3.30 9.42 8.78
CA ILE A 598 -2.66 10.37 9.70
C ILE A 598 -3.19 11.77 9.38
N ARG A 599 -3.84 12.40 10.35
CA ARG A 599 -4.23 13.81 10.27
C ARG A 599 -3.04 14.68 10.62
N VAL A 600 -2.68 15.57 9.72
CA VAL A 600 -1.57 16.52 9.87
C VAL A 600 -2.15 17.93 9.94
N GLU A 601 -1.88 18.64 11.02
CA GLU A 601 -2.29 20.02 11.23
C GLU A 601 -1.04 20.86 11.49
N SER A 602 -0.72 21.78 10.58
CA SER A 602 0.40 22.70 10.72
C SER A 602 -0.13 24.10 10.94
N GLU A 603 0.38 24.79 11.96
CA GLU A 603 0.08 26.20 12.21
C GLU A 603 0.74 27.10 11.14
N GLY A 604 0.27 28.33 11.05
CA GLY A 604 0.88 29.32 10.15
C GLY A 604 2.27 29.76 10.62
N ILE A 605 3.22 29.88 9.68
CA ILE A 605 4.60 30.26 9.98
C ILE A 605 4.76 31.77 9.74
N ASN A 606 5.19 32.50 10.78
CA ASN A 606 5.59 33.90 10.69
C ASN A 606 7.11 34.01 10.71
N SER A 607 7.67 34.66 9.69
CA SER A 607 9.11 34.83 9.53
C SER A 607 9.47 36.31 9.37
N ALA A 608 10.59 36.69 9.97
CA ALA A 608 11.17 38.01 9.83
C ALA A 608 12.70 37.88 9.65
N VAL A 609 13.17 38.00 8.43
CA VAL A 609 14.60 37.89 8.10
C VAL A 609 15.21 39.29 7.92
N GLY A 610 16.19 39.62 8.73
CA GLY A 610 17.06 40.76 8.55
C GLY A 610 18.30 40.37 7.75
N ARG A 611 18.74 41.22 6.82
CA ARG A 611 19.99 41.04 6.07
C ARG A 611 20.82 42.33 6.11
N ILE A 612 22.10 42.18 6.34
CA ILE A 612 23.09 43.20 6.06
C ILE A 612 24.11 42.64 5.06
N GLY A 613 24.44 43.41 4.02
CA GLY A 613 25.30 42.96 2.94
C GLY A 613 26.26 44.03 2.49
N LEU A 614 27.35 43.58 1.90
CA LEU A 614 28.34 44.43 1.25
C LEU A 614 28.60 43.87 -0.14
N GLU A 615 28.36 44.70 -1.15
CA GLU A 615 28.64 44.40 -2.55
C GLU A 615 29.83 45.24 -3.01
N VAL A 616 30.80 44.59 -3.63
CA VAL A 616 31.96 45.23 -4.29
C VAL A 616 31.91 44.82 -5.75
N GLY A 617 31.90 45.79 -6.64
CA GLY A 617 31.82 45.50 -8.06
C GLY A 617 32.61 46.45 -8.89
N GLN A 618 32.75 46.12 -10.16
CA GLN A 618 33.38 46.95 -11.18
C GLN A 618 32.48 47.01 -12.40
N LYS A 619 32.26 48.25 -12.85
CA LYS A 619 31.53 48.55 -14.07
C LYS A 619 32.51 48.80 -15.21
N TYR A 620 32.22 48.14 -16.33
CA TYR A 620 32.89 48.36 -17.63
C TYR A 620 31.91 49.06 -18.58
N GLN A 621 32.35 49.34 -19.79
CA GLN A 621 31.50 50.04 -20.77
C GLN A 621 30.18 49.32 -21.09
N ARG A 622 30.19 47.97 -21.13
CA ARG A 622 29.06 47.12 -21.51
C ARG A 622 28.87 45.90 -20.59
N SER A 623 29.50 45.91 -19.45
CA SER A 623 29.39 44.80 -18.50
C SER A 623 29.66 45.27 -17.09
N SER A 624 29.16 44.53 -16.13
CA SER A 624 29.53 44.67 -14.73
C SER A 624 29.81 43.30 -14.11
N ALA A 625 30.66 43.30 -13.09
CA ALA A 625 30.92 42.13 -12.29
C ALA A 625 30.95 42.53 -10.81
N TYR A 626 30.44 41.67 -9.93
CA TYR A 626 30.41 41.95 -8.51
C TYR A 626 30.61 40.69 -7.66
N ILE A 627 31.05 40.90 -6.44
CA ILE A 627 31.03 39.94 -5.33
C ILE A 627 30.24 40.60 -4.21
N LYS A 628 29.33 39.83 -3.60
CA LYS A 628 28.51 40.26 -2.49
C LYS A 628 28.61 39.26 -1.35
N ALA A 629 28.83 39.75 -0.14
CA ALA A 629 28.76 38.98 1.08
C ALA A 629 27.65 39.54 1.97
N SER A 630 26.82 38.68 2.49
CA SER A 630 25.67 39.04 3.34
C SER A 630 25.63 38.18 4.61
N LEU A 631 25.29 38.81 5.73
CA LEU A 631 24.90 38.15 6.96
C LEU A 631 23.37 38.27 7.09
N LEU A 632 22.71 37.17 7.25
CA LEU A 632 21.26 37.08 7.44
C LEU A 632 20.93 36.54 8.85
N HIS A 633 19.81 37.00 9.40
CA HIS A 633 19.27 36.50 10.66
C HIS A 633 17.77 36.38 10.60
N GLU A 634 17.25 35.17 10.92
CA GLU A 634 15.83 34.92 11.14
C GLU A 634 15.49 35.20 12.59
N PHE A 635 14.58 36.14 12.84
CA PHE A 635 14.11 36.54 14.18
C PHE A 635 12.87 35.74 14.66
N GLY A 636 12.26 34.96 13.78
CA GLY A 636 11.07 34.16 14.02
C GLY A 636 11.18 32.80 13.35
N GLY A 637 10.18 32.41 12.55
CA GLY A 637 10.24 31.18 11.74
C GLY A 637 9.89 29.94 12.54
N ARG A 638 8.96 30.02 13.53
CA ARG A 638 8.47 28.86 14.24
C ARG A 638 7.38 28.15 13.45
N ALA A 639 7.46 26.83 13.36
CA ALA A 639 6.50 25.95 12.73
C ALA A 639 6.06 24.89 13.73
N ASP A 640 4.80 24.94 14.15
CA ASP A 640 4.18 23.94 15.02
C ASP A 640 3.31 23.01 14.17
N THR A 641 3.56 21.70 14.26
CA THR A 641 2.83 20.68 13.50
C THR A 641 2.36 19.57 14.44
N VAL A 642 1.11 19.15 14.29
CA VAL A 642 0.50 18.07 15.05
C VAL A 642 0.09 16.96 14.12
N LEU A 643 0.55 15.74 14.40
CA LEU A 643 0.10 14.50 13.77
C LEU A 643 -0.88 13.80 14.70
N THR A 644 -2.00 13.29 14.15
CA THR A 644 -2.98 12.51 14.92
C THR A 644 -3.40 11.28 14.12
N LEU A 645 -3.39 10.12 14.77
CA LEU A 645 -3.91 8.87 14.20
C LEU A 645 -4.61 8.07 15.31
N GLY A 646 -5.95 7.99 15.25
CA GLY A 646 -6.74 7.44 16.36
C GLY A 646 -6.45 8.21 17.66
N ASP A 647 -5.94 7.51 18.66
CA ASP A 647 -5.58 8.10 19.97
C ASP A 647 -4.12 8.58 20.03
N GLU A 648 -3.31 8.31 19.00
CA GLU A 648 -1.93 8.77 18.93
C GLU A 648 -1.86 10.24 18.54
N THR A 649 -1.03 11.00 19.24
CA THR A 649 -0.75 12.39 18.92
C THR A 649 0.74 12.65 19.05
N LEU A 650 1.34 13.28 18.05
CA LEU A 650 2.71 13.76 18.05
C LEU A 650 2.71 15.26 17.73
N CYS A 651 3.29 16.05 18.62
CA CYS A 651 3.51 17.48 18.39
C CYS A 651 4.99 17.71 18.08
N ASP A 652 5.28 18.43 17.00
CA ASP A 652 6.63 18.85 16.63
C ASP A 652 6.68 20.37 16.48
N CYS A 653 7.69 20.96 17.09
CA CYS A 653 7.94 22.39 17.03
C CYS A 653 9.30 22.64 16.42
N ARG A 654 9.31 23.21 15.20
CA ARG A 654 10.53 23.58 14.51
C ARG A 654 10.81 25.06 14.66
N ASP A 655 12.03 25.38 15.06
CA ASP A 655 12.52 26.74 15.17
C ASP A 655 13.61 27.00 14.11
N TYR A 656 13.31 27.90 13.16
CA TYR A 656 14.22 28.27 12.09
C TYR A 656 15.05 29.54 12.44
N SER A 657 14.90 30.05 13.65
CA SER A 657 15.67 31.24 14.08
C SER A 657 17.18 30.98 14.00
N GLY A 658 17.93 32.03 13.73
CA GLY A 658 19.38 31.92 13.67
C GLY A 658 20.02 32.72 12.54
N SER A 659 21.35 32.69 12.49
CA SER A 659 22.16 33.47 11.53
C SER A 659 22.86 32.58 10.52
N TRP A 660 22.99 33.09 9.28
CA TRP A 660 23.79 32.44 8.24
C TRP A 660 24.49 33.47 7.34
N TRP A 661 25.49 33.02 6.64
CA TRP A 661 26.21 33.82 5.66
C TRP A 661 25.80 33.42 4.24
N GLU A 662 25.75 34.37 3.33
CA GLU A 662 25.58 34.16 1.90
C GLU A 662 26.65 34.90 1.10
N LEU A 663 27.24 34.20 0.13
CA LEU A 663 28.16 34.72 -0.84
C LEU A 663 27.54 34.63 -2.22
N ASN A 664 27.59 35.76 -2.97
CA ASN A 664 27.15 35.87 -4.37
C ASN A 664 28.29 36.36 -5.24
N LEU A 665 28.37 35.79 -6.44
CA LEU A 665 29.23 36.25 -7.52
C LEU A 665 28.38 36.42 -8.76
N GLY A 666 28.34 37.60 -9.34
CA GLY A 666 27.47 37.87 -10.48
C GLY A 666 27.98 38.96 -11.41
N GLY A 667 27.19 39.20 -12.44
CA GLY A 667 27.49 40.22 -13.42
C GLY A 667 26.38 40.43 -14.43
N GLU A 668 26.54 41.51 -15.22
CA GLU A 668 25.61 41.91 -16.25
C GLU A 668 26.39 42.18 -17.57
N LEU A 669 25.75 41.90 -18.69
CA LEU A 669 26.26 42.11 -20.03
C LEU A 669 25.19 42.74 -20.91
N GLU A 670 25.48 43.97 -21.42
CA GLU A 670 24.64 44.58 -22.44
C GLU A 670 24.85 43.89 -23.80
N LEU A 671 23.85 43.19 -24.30
CA LEU A 671 23.88 42.52 -25.61
C LEU A 671 23.57 43.44 -26.78
N GLY A 672 23.14 44.69 -26.51
CA GLY A 672 22.78 45.68 -27.49
C GLY A 672 22.30 46.98 -26.84
N ARG A 673 21.61 47.84 -27.62
CA ARG A 673 21.10 49.09 -27.06
C ARG A 673 19.95 48.93 -26.05
N ASN A 674 19.24 47.79 -26.13
CA ASN A 674 17.97 47.59 -25.41
C ASN A 674 17.88 46.22 -24.75
N ASN A 675 18.93 45.41 -24.71
CA ASN A 675 18.89 44.04 -24.19
C ASN A 675 20.04 43.82 -23.21
N ASP A 676 19.70 43.29 -22.05
CA ASP A 676 20.65 42.98 -20.99
C ASP A 676 20.56 41.51 -20.63
N LEU A 677 21.70 40.88 -20.42
CA LEU A 677 21.85 39.53 -19.86
C LEU A 677 22.48 39.66 -18.48
N TYR A 678 21.93 39.00 -17.51
CA TYR A 678 22.52 38.93 -16.18
C TYR A 678 22.64 37.49 -15.69
N PHE A 679 23.62 37.26 -14.83
CA PHE A 679 23.85 35.98 -14.19
C PHE A 679 24.40 36.19 -12.78
N ASP A 680 24.07 35.28 -11.87
CA ASP A 680 24.74 35.18 -10.59
C ASP A 680 24.79 33.77 -10.06
N VAL A 681 25.77 33.49 -9.19
CA VAL A 681 25.93 32.22 -8.46
C VAL A 681 25.96 32.57 -6.98
N ALA A 682 25.20 31.81 -6.19
CA ALA A 682 25.09 31.98 -4.75
C ALA A 682 25.36 30.68 -3.97
N ARG A 683 25.92 30.85 -2.77
CA ARG A 683 26.10 29.77 -1.78
C ARG A 683 25.90 30.32 -0.38
N SER A 684 25.26 29.54 0.52
CA SER A 684 25.12 29.93 1.92
C SER A 684 25.77 28.96 2.88
N PHE A 685 26.06 29.43 4.10
CA PHE A 685 26.76 28.69 5.15
C PHE A 685 26.12 29.01 6.51
N GLY A 686 25.80 27.99 7.29
CA GLY A 686 25.08 28.10 8.58
C GLY A 686 23.57 28.16 8.41
N GLY A 687 22.86 28.39 9.54
CA GLY A 687 21.40 28.40 9.59
C GLY A 687 20.75 27.03 9.46
N ALA A 688 19.42 27.00 9.56
CA ALA A 688 18.63 25.78 9.44
C ALA A 688 18.69 25.15 8.04
N PHE A 689 18.86 26.02 7.01
CA PHE A 689 18.96 25.60 5.61
C PHE A 689 20.17 26.24 4.93
N GLN A 690 20.82 25.45 4.07
CA GLN A 690 21.98 25.92 3.31
C GLN A 690 21.72 25.81 1.81
N LYS A 691 21.92 26.91 1.08
CA LYS A 691 22.09 26.87 -0.38
C LYS A 691 23.42 26.21 -0.68
N GLN A 692 23.43 24.98 -1.15
CA GLN A 692 24.65 24.29 -1.59
C GLN A 692 25.23 25.02 -2.80
N TRP A 693 24.37 25.39 -3.70
CA TRP A 693 24.62 26.24 -4.85
C TRP A 693 23.29 26.77 -5.43
N GLN A 694 23.34 27.90 -6.07
CA GLN A 694 22.26 28.50 -6.84
C GLN A 694 22.85 29.21 -8.04
N ILE A 695 22.27 29.04 -9.21
CA ILE A 695 22.67 29.73 -10.45
C ILE A 695 21.42 30.41 -10.99
N ASN A 696 21.56 31.73 -11.21
CA ASN A 696 20.55 32.56 -11.82
C ASN A 696 21.02 33.04 -13.18
N ALA A 697 20.13 33.09 -14.15
CA ALA A 697 20.34 33.73 -15.43
C ALA A 697 19.06 34.42 -15.89
N GLY A 698 19.14 35.57 -16.48
CA GLY A 698 17.99 36.28 -16.97
C GLY A 698 18.30 37.26 -18.07
N VAL A 699 17.27 37.66 -18.79
CA VAL A 699 17.32 38.60 -19.90
C VAL A 699 16.31 39.70 -19.68
N ARG A 700 16.64 40.92 -20.13
CA ARG A 700 15.73 42.04 -20.19
C ARG A 700 15.70 42.63 -21.60
N PHE A 701 14.50 42.92 -22.05
CA PHE A 701 14.21 43.64 -23.29
C PHE A 701 13.58 44.98 -22.93
N SER A 702 14.25 46.06 -23.25
CA SER A 702 13.80 47.43 -22.98
C SER A 702 13.29 48.11 -24.26
N PHE A 703 12.20 48.86 -24.20
CA PHE A 703 11.58 49.54 -25.35
C PHE A 703 10.90 50.86 -24.98
#